data_3f043bb039910110ea6f808d559217ae
#
_entry.id   3f043bb039910110ea6f808d559217ae
#
_cell.length_a   1.000
_cell.length_b   1.000
_cell.length_c   1.000
_cell.angle_alpha   90.00
_cell.angle_beta   90.00
_cell.angle_gamma   90.00
#
_symmetry.space_group_name_H-M   'P 1'
#
loop_
_entity.id
_entity.type
_entity.pdbx_description
1 polymer ?
#
loop_
_entity_poly.entity_id
_entity_poly.type
_entity_poly.pdbx_seq_one_letter_code
_entity_poly.pdbx_strand_id
1 'polypeptide(L)'
;MKTTHYLRHLGQYLSLLVLLLMCSATVSAADFISNINTASKKYGFGHRVIYEMNVGAFTSAGTFNAAAGKLSSLKDLGVDVVWLMPIYKRDGGMNSPYAPAAMKTPNPSYGTIDDLRNLVNTAHSLNMEIWLDWVPNHTANNHPWLNLHPDYYSGNLHPFYSDVSQLDYASTAMRNAMTDIMKYWIDQANIDGFRCDFVSSYFIPNDYWTSTIPTLKNYKSGKTITMLGEADFTDCTRLLDTPFDYDYAWWFQETALWKTVGSGSSASSLKSVCDQLVGDSRYSNKSRMVYLTNHDVNFNHNVTLSNMYGANKYAFTVLTFTLYGMPLLYNGQEEGGEQVLNYFTDSKVNWNNRDNKMYNTVRTLTALKHSVEAFQDGKTMADRGTVRWIKSDGSVAAYIRKHGNSEALVVLNLGGATTVTLNGVTAGTYTQWLDSKTISNGVKQTTVTLSANPSISLDNRGYAVYVLGSASSGSGNSGSGNSGSSTGKVTINVKSDHATPNIWAWNDGGNLVDGGWPGPQLTATNSDGWKYKTFNADKVSFKLSNNGSQQSGDLFNVTADSYYYYVGNGITSASNMEYNSGEKVVYFSNNTGDDWSSVSCYAWGSGGESLGSWPGKAATQVGTVNIYDEGSSSVITRKLWKVDVSNAPEGANLIFNNKGGGQQVSDVSCQYGLYYSVNGSIVVSPKKAQAKTVTIYVKSNHNGLNIWAWNGSTNLVEGSWPGPRLSQKNSSGWYSYTFTTDKVSFKFNDNGNQQTGEVYDVTADSYYYYVDGALIKANDIAHSSGEKVVFFCNMNGDDYSAISCYAWGSGNESLGSWPGKSATQSGTAYLYNNGTYTRKIWKLSIPNTPEGANLIFNNNNGGWQMSDVSCQYGVLYTGSASFASAKGMTLNLDVDGEATAINSVNAKTENAQWYTLSGVKISQPTQPGIYIRSGRKVVVR
;
A
#
# COMPACT_ATOMS: atom_id res chain seq x y z
N MET A 1 -44.82 30.54 39.61
CA MET A 1 -44.77 30.18 38.17
C MET A 1 -43.77 30.97 37.35
N LYS A 2 -43.12 32.01 37.85
CA LYS A 2 -42.04 32.75 37.09
C LYS A 2 -40.62 32.27 37.36
N THR A 3 -40.38 31.54 38.41
CA THR A 3 -39.02 31.04 38.78
C THR A 3 -38.62 29.74 38.09
N THR A 4 -39.60 28.96 37.62
CA THR A 4 -39.37 27.68 36.94
C THR A 4 -39.03 27.87 35.46
N HIS A 5 -39.36 29.03 34.86
CA HIS A 5 -38.96 29.33 33.46
C HIS A 5 -37.51 29.77 33.37
N TYR A 6 -37.00 30.52 34.38
CA TYR A 6 -35.58 30.96 34.37
C TYR A 6 -34.58 29.81 34.57
N LEU A 7 -34.92 28.82 35.36
CA LEU A 7 -34.06 27.65 35.59
C LEU A 7 -33.99 26.71 34.37
N ARG A 8 -35.08 26.66 33.58
CA ARG A 8 -35.08 25.89 32.31
C ARG A 8 -34.22 26.54 31.24
N HIS A 9 -34.23 27.86 31.11
CA HIS A 9 -33.38 28.56 30.17
C HIS A 9 -31.94 28.58 30.62
N LEU A 10 -31.63 28.69 31.93
CA LEU A 10 -30.27 28.58 32.43
C LEU A 10 -29.64 27.17 32.18
N GLY A 11 -30.47 26.11 32.34
CA GLY A 11 -30.09 24.75 32.03
C GLY A 11 -29.81 24.53 30.53
N GLN A 12 -30.60 25.15 29.66
CA GLN A 12 -30.38 25.09 28.20
C GLN A 12 -29.14 25.89 27.77
N TYR A 13 -28.89 27.07 28.38
CA TYR A 13 -27.66 27.82 28.10
C TYR A 13 -26.39 27.14 28.66
N LEU A 14 -26.50 26.48 29.83
CA LEU A 14 -25.38 25.70 30.38
C LEU A 14 -25.10 24.46 29.54
N SER A 15 -26.16 23.79 29.03
CA SER A 15 -26.01 22.64 28.12
C SER A 15 -25.41 23.07 26.77
N LEU A 16 -25.82 24.25 26.26
CA LEU A 16 -25.26 24.81 25.03
C LEU A 16 -23.81 25.26 25.23
N LEU A 17 -23.46 25.83 26.37
CA LEU A 17 -22.08 26.21 26.71
C LEU A 17 -21.17 25.01 26.90
N VAL A 18 -21.66 23.92 27.50
CA VAL A 18 -20.92 22.65 27.62
C VAL A 18 -20.78 21.95 26.25
N LEU A 19 -21.81 22.04 25.38
CA LEU A 19 -21.72 21.56 24.00
C LEU A 19 -20.76 22.42 23.17
N LEU A 20 -20.73 23.72 23.33
CA LEU A 20 -19.78 24.65 22.69
C LEU A 20 -18.37 24.47 23.23
N LEU A 21 -18.16 24.19 24.52
CA LEU A 21 -16.87 23.86 25.09
C LEU A 21 -16.36 22.45 24.69
N MET A 22 -17.26 21.52 24.36
CA MET A 22 -16.88 20.23 23.79
C MET A 22 -16.58 20.30 22.28
N CYS A 23 -17.13 21.28 21.54
CA CYS A 23 -16.81 21.51 20.14
C CYS A 23 -15.51 22.30 19.92
N SER A 24 -15.00 23.03 20.91
CA SER A 24 -13.78 23.83 20.76
C SER A 24 -12.47 23.06 20.96
N ALA A 25 -12.52 21.74 21.26
CA ALA A 25 -11.35 20.90 21.44
C ALA A 25 -10.96 20.10 20.18
N THR A 26 -11.63 20.29 19.05
CA THR A 26 -11.38 19.46 17.83
C THR A 26 -10.77 20.20 16.66
N VAL A 27 -10.26 21.40 16.82
CA VAL A 27 -9.64 22.16 15.74
C VAL A 27 -8.16 22.39 16.04
N SER A 28 -7.32 21.55 15.56
CA SER A 28 -5.94 21.80 15.06
C SER A 28 -5.14 20.53 14.76
N ALA A 29 -5.76 19.36 14.68
CA ALA A 29 -5.05 18.09 14.51
C ALA A 29 -4.79 17.72 13.03
N ALA A 30 -5.61 18.19 12.11
CA ALA A 30 -5.52 17.82 10.70
C ALA A 30 -4.29 18.42 9.97
N ASP A 31 -3.78 19.56 10.44
CA ASP A 31 -2.82 20.35 9.66
C ASP A 31 -1.37 19.89 9.76
N PHE A 32 -1.02 19.15 10.80
CA PHE A 32 0.37 18.71 11.01
C PHE A 32 0.71 17.41 10.28
N ILE A 33 -0.25 16.52 10.07
CA ILE A 33 -0.03 15.15 9.57
C ILE A 33 -0.21 15.00 8.06
N SER A 34 -1.01 15.85 7.41
CA SER A 34 -1.22 15.78 5.94
C SER A 34 0.06 15.92 5.12
N ASN A 35 1.11 16.53 5.69
CA ASN A 35 2.39 16.74 5.03
C ASN A 35 3.43 15.64 5.24
N ILE A 36 3.19 14.71 6.17
CA ILE A 36 4.18 13.68 6.53
C ILE A 36 4.14 12.50 5.56
N ASN A 37 3.06 12.32 4.82
CA ASN A 37 2.88 11.22 3.87
C ASN A 37 3.72 11.28 2.59
N THR A 38 4.42 12.37 2.33
CA THR A 38 5.26 12.53 1.13
C THR A 38 6.76 12.43 1.39
N ALA A 39 7.18 12.38 2.67
CA ALA A 39 8.57 12.13 3.00
C ALA A 39 8.98 10.75 2.46
N SER A 40 10.07 10.71 1.75
CA SER A 40 10.54 9.61 0.92
C SER A 40 10.39 8.25 1.61
N LYS A 41 9.62 7.35 1.02
CA LYS A 41 9.59 5.90 1.30
C LYS A 41 10.91 5.25 0.87
N LYS A 42 12.05 5.83 1.26
CA LYS A 42 13.38 5.39 0.86
C LYS A 42 13.69 3.97 1.35
N TYR A 43 13.13 3.61 2.50
CA TYR A 43 13.27 2.30 3.11
C TYR A 43 11.88 1.69 3.31
N GLY A 44 11.45 0.81 2.42
CA GLY A 44 10.07 0.30 2.31
C GLY A 44 9.46 -0.35 3.55
N PHE A 45 10.23 -0.61 4.61
CA PHE A 45 9.76 -1.21 5.87
C PHE A 45 9.93 -0.28 7.06
N GLY A 46 10.91 0.59 7.05
CA GLY A 46 11.39 1.29 8.23
C GLY A 46 10.57 2.50 8.68
N HIS A 47 9.55 2.88 7.93
CA HIS A 47 8.69 4.02 8.27
C HIS A 47 7.30 3.61 8.77
N ARG A 48 6.93 2.32 8.68
CA ARG A 48 5.57 1.85 8.99
C ARG A 48 5.27 1.89 10.48
N VAL A 49 4.03 2.26 10.78
CA VAL A 49 3.40 2.19 12.10
C VAL A 49 2.14 1.32 11.98
N ILE A 50 2.08 0.24 12.76
CA ILE A 50 0.96 -0.69 12.74
C ILE A 50 0.04 -0.45 13.93
N TYR A 51 -1.27 -0.57 13.71
CA TYR A 51 -2.31 -0.50 14.72
C TYR A 51 -3.06 -1.82 14.79
N GLU A 52 -3.03 -2.48 15.94
CA GLU A 52 -3.77 -3.69 16.21
C GLU A 52 -5.20 -3.35 16.64
N MET A 53 -6.18 -3.78 15.85
CA MET A 53 -7.60 -3.47 16.06
C MET A 53 -8.44 -4.71 16.32
N ASN A 54 -9.02 -4.81 17.49
CA ASN A 54 -10.21 -5.64 17.68
C ASN A 54 -11.43 -4.85 17.18
N VAL A 55 -12.02 -5.27 16.06
CA VAL A 55 -13.19 -4.61 15.46
C VAL A 55 -14.34 -4.47 16.44
N GLY A 56 -14.62 -5.55 17.19
CA GLY A 56 -15.69 -5.56 18.18
C GLY A 56 -15.48 -4.57 19.33
N ALA A 57 -14.23 -4.30 19.70
CA ALA A 57 -13.86 -3.40 20.80
C ALA A 57 -13.70 -1.94 20.37
N PHE A 58 -13.30 -1.68 19.12
CA PHE A 58 -12.80 -0.38 18.64
C PHE A 58 -13.86 0.74 18.66
N THR A 59 -15.12 0.40 18.39
CA THR A 59 -16.23 1.36 18.46
C THR A 59 -17.34 0.85 19.35
N SER A 60 -18.25 1.71 19.80
CA SER A 60 -19.43 1.31 20.56
C SER A 60 -20.30 0.32 19.79
N ALA A 61 -20.43 0.50 18.47
CA ALA A 61 -21.16 -0.41 17.59
C ALA A 61 -20.43 -1.74 17.35
N GLY A 62 -19.08 -1.74 17.36
CA GLY A 62 -18.25 -2.93 17.16
C GLY A 62 -18.38 -3.56 15.76
N THR A 63 -18.58 -2.75 14.72
CA THR A 63 -18.80 -3.21 13.35
C THR A 63 -17.76 -2.67 12.38
N PHE A 64 -17.56 -3.35 11.23
CA PHE A 64 -16.67 -2.89 10.16
C PHE A 64 -16.99 -1.46 9.69
N ASN A 65 -18.27 -1.16 9.47
CA ASN A 65 -18.68 0.19 9.02
C ASN A 65 -18.41 1.26 10.08
N ALA A 66 -18.61 0.97 11.34
CA ALA A 66 -18.29 1.91 12.41
C ALA A 66 -16.78 2.11 12.56
N ALA A 67 -15.99 1.05 12.39
CA ALA A 67 -14.53 1.14 12.36
C ALA A 67 -14.05 1.94 11.15
N ALA A 68 -14.61 1.71 9.95
CA ALA A 68 -14.33 2.50 8.75
C ALA A 68 -14.52 4.00 8.98
N GLY A 69 -15.61 4.39 9.67
CA GLY A 69 -15.90 5.78 10.01
C GLY A 69 -14.87 6.44 10.94
N LYS A 70 -13.98 5.66 11.60
CA LYS A 70 -12.92 6.17 12.49
C LYS A 70 -11.50 6.04 11.89
N LEU A 71 -11.33 5.47 10.71
CA LEU A 71 -9.99 5.31 10.12
C LEU A 71 -9.27 6.63 9.87
N SER A 72 -10.00 7.71 9.57
CA SER A 72 -9.41 9.03 9.42
C SER A 72 -8.66 9.48 10.69
N SER A 73 -9.18 9.18 11.88
CA SER A 73 -8.50 9.54 13.14
C SER A 73 -7.20 8.73 13.35
N LEU A 74 -7.16 7.48 12.93
CA LEU A 74 -5.92 6.69 12.92
C LEU A 74 -4.93 7.20 11.87
N LYS A 75 -5.43 7.63 10.72
CA LYS A 75 -4.59 8.30 9.71
C LYS A 75 -4.00 9.60 10.23
N ASP A 76 -4.80 10.41 10.91
CA ASP A 76 -4.34 11.65 11.57
C ASP A 76 -3.33 11.38 12.68
N LEU A 77 -3.41 10.25 13.35
CA LEU A 77 -2.40 9.78 14.29
C LEU A 77 -1.09 9.35 13.59
N GLY A 78 -1.14 9.03 12.29
CA GLY A 78 -0.01 8.58 11.48
C GLY A 78 0.12 7.07 11.35
N VAL A 79 -0.96 6.32 11.53
CA VAL A 79 -1.00 4.87 11.30
C VAL A 79 -0.94 4.56 9.81
N ASP A 80 -0.09 3.60 9.42
CA ASP A 80 0.06 3.13 8.04
C ASP A 80 -0.68 1.81 7.79
N VAL A 81 -0.71 0.95 8.79
CA VAL A 81 -1.27 -0.41 8.70
C VAL A 81 -2.26 -0.63 9.84
N VAL A 82 -3.43 -1.12 9.53
CA VAL A 82 -4.36 -1.64 10.54
C VAL A 82 -4.40 -3.17 10.43
N TRP A 83 -3.89 -3.84 11.43
CA TRP A 83 -4.06 -5.27 11.61
C TRP A 83 -5.37 -5.53 12.34
N LEU A 84 -6.34 -6.16 11.66
CA LEU A 84 -7.60 -6.62 12.25
C LEU A 84 -7.37 -7.96 12.96
N MET A 85 -7.59 -8.02 14.27
CA MET A 85 -7.67 -9.29 15.01
C MET A 85 -8.69 -10.23 14.33
N PRO A 86 -8.69 -11.57 14.61
CA PRO A 86 -9.47 -12.52 13.82
C PRO A 86 -10.93 -12.09 13.64
N ILE A 87 -11.30 -11.91 12.37
CA ILE A 87 -12.62 -11.41 11.95
C ILE A 87 -13.62 -12.56 11.68
N TYR A 88 -13.22 -13.80 11.86
CA TYR A 88 -13.95 -14.99 11.46
C TYR A 88 -15.14 -15.27 12.38
N LYS A 89 -16.12 -16.04 11.84
CA LYS A 89 -17.22 -16.55 12.66
C LYS A 89 -16.65 -17.41 13.80
N ARG A 90 -17.00 -17.08 15.04
CA ARG A 90 -16.58 -17.76 16.26
C ARG A 90 -17.48 -18.97 16.55
N ASP A 91 -17.02 -19.89 17.40
CA ASP A 91 -17.73 -21.13 17.75
C ASP A 91 -19.01 -20.90 18.58
N GLY A 92 -19.10 -19.77 19.27
CA GLY A 92 -20.24 -19.46 20.17
C GLY A 92 -20.15 -20.07 21.57
N GLY A 93 -19.19 -20.96 21.83
CA GLY A 93 -18.92 -21.53 23.15
C GLY A 93 -18.09 -20.57 24.02
N MET A 94 -16.77 -20.72 24.02
CA MET A 94 -15.87 -19.79 24.70
C MET A 94 -15.81 -18.42 24.00
N ASN A 95 -16.32 -18.34 22.77
CA ASN A 95 -16.35 -17.13 21.94
C ASN A 95 -14.96 -16.52 21.64
N SER A 96 -13.93 -17.38 21.61
CA SER A 96 -12.58 -16.95 21.26
C SER A 96 -12.50 -16.49 19.80
N PRO A 97 -11.93 -15.32 19.50
CA PRO A 97 -11.66 -14.93 18.11
C PRO A 97 -10.64 -15.88 17.44
N TYR A 98 -9.81 -16.53 18.24
CA TYR A 98 -8.82 -17.50 17.76
C TYR A 98 -9.36 -18.94 17.64
N ALA A 99 -10.66 -19.17 17.81
CA ALA A 99 -11.34 -20.43 17.51
C ALA A 99 -12.29 -20.24 16.32
N PRO A 100 -11.81 -20.19 15.06
CA PRO A 100 -12.64 -19.93 13.89
C PRO A 100 -13.54 -21.15 13.59
N ALA A 101 -14.86 -20.96 13.67
CA ALA A 101 -15.87 -21.93 13.26
C ALA A 101 -16.16 -21.90 11.75
N ALA A 102 -15.74 -20.84 11.06
CA ALA A 102 -15.78 -20.72 9.60
C ALA A 102 -14.76 -19.69 9.11
N MET A 103 -13.75 -20.12 8.36
CA MET A 103 -12.63 -19.28 7.95
C MET A 103 -12.91 -18.37 6.75
N LYS A 104 -13.99 -18.58 6.00
CA LYS A 104 -14.41 -17.73 4.84
C LYS A 104 -15.61 -16.84 5.16
N THR A 105 -16.06 -16.80 6.40
CA THR A 105 -17.23 -16.04 6.81
C THR A 105 -16.84 -15.08 7.93
N PRO A 106 -17.09 -13.78 7.78
CA PRO A 106 -16.89 -12.83 8.86
C PRO A 106 -17.78 -13.14 10.06
N ASN A 107 -17.36 -12.69 11.24
CA ASN A 107 -18.22 -12.72 12.43
C ASN A 107 -19.47 -11.87 12.17
N PRO A 108 -20.68 -12.45 12.25
CA PRO A 108 -21.92 -11.71 11.96
C PRO A 108 -22.11 -10.46 12.82
N SER A 109 -21.53 -10.42 14.03
CA SER A 109 -21.56 -9.25 14.91
C SER A 109 -20.74 -8.08 14.37
N TYR A 110 -19.76 -8.32 13.49
CA TYR A 110 -18.93 -7.28 12.87
C TYR A 110 -19.53 -6.77 11.57
N GLY A 111 -20.35 -7.57 10.89
CA GLY A 111 -20.99 -7.27 9.62
C GLY A 111 -20.74 -8.31 8.53
N THR A 112 -21.02 -7.90 7.31
CA THR A 112 -20.89 -8.72 6.09
C THR A 112 -19.50 -8.58 5.46
N ILE A 113 -19.25 -9.37 4.41
CA ILE A 113 -18.05 -9.22 3.59
C ILE A 113 -18.03 -7.87 2.83
N ASP A 114 -19.21 -7.34 2.47
CA ASP A 114 -19.32 -6.03 1.83
C ASP A 114 -19.00 -4.90 2.82
N ASP A 115 -19.34 -5.04 4.08
CA ASP A 115 -18.95 -4.10 5.14
C ASP A 115 -17.42 -4.13 5.36
N LEU A 116 -16.80 -5.31 5.29
CA LEU A 116 -15.34 -5.45 5.33
C LEU A 116 -14.70 -4.78 4.10
N ARG A 117 -15.26 -4.98 2.89
CA ARG A 117 -14.79 -4.30 1.67
C ARG A 117 -14.87 -2.77 1.81
N ASN A 118 -15.96 -2.27 2.40
CA ASN A 118 -16.10 -0.84 2.68
C ASN A 118 -15.00 -0.33 3.61
N LEU A 119 -14.68 -1.08 4.67
CA LEU A 119 -13.57 -0.74 5.58
C LEU A 119 -12.23 -0.72 4.84
N VAL A 120 -11.92 -1.75 4.04
CA VAL A 120 -10.67 -1.84 3.26
C VAL A 120 -10.58 -0.71 2.23
N ASN A 121 -11.64 -0.44 1.48
CA ASN A 121 -11.68 0.65 0.51
C ASN A 121 -11.50 2.02 1.18
N THR A 122 -12.09 2.22 2.36
CA THR A 122 -11.90 3.45 3.16
C THR A 122 -10.43 3.57 3.59
N ALA A 123 -9.80 2.50 4.07
CA ALA A 123 -8.38 2.48 4.42
C ALA A 123 -7.51 2.83 3.21
N HIS A 124 -7.75 2.20 2.07
CA HIS A 124 -7.00 2.47 0.83
C HIS A 124 -7.16 3.92 0.36
N SER A 125 -8.35 4.50 0.47
CA SER A 125 -8.57 5.93 0.15
C SER A 125 -7.76 6.88 1.05
N LEU A 126 -7.40 6.42 2.25
CA LEU A 126 -6.55 7.13 3.21
C LEU A 126 -5.06 6.71 3.09
N ASN A 127 -4.68 5.94 2.07
CA ASN A 127 -3.34 5.35 1.92
C ASN A 127 -2.91 4.55 3.17
N MET A 128 -3.80 3.72 3.69
CA MET A 128 -3.56 2.78 4.78
C MET A 128 -3.73 1.36 4.27
N GLU A 129 -2.94 0.42 4.81
CA GLU A 129 -3.04 -1.01 4.53
C GLU A 129 -3.94 -1.69 5.56
N ILE A 130 -4.65 -2.75 5.15
CA ILE A 130 -5.40 -3.64 6.04
C ILE A 130 -4.78 -5.03 5.99
N TRP A 131 -4.33 -5.52 7.15
CA TRP A 131 -3.89 -6.90 7.32
C TRP A 131 -4.90 -7.69 8.13
N LEU A 132 -5.12 -8.97 7.76
CA LEU A 132 -5.96 -9.86 8.53
C LEU A 132 -5.13 -10.75 9.46
N ASP A 133 -5.67 -11.03 10.62
CA ASP A 133 -5.17 -12.11 11.45
C ASP A 133 -5.50 -13.46 10.80
N TRP A 134 -4.52 -14.32 10.70
CA TRP A 134 -4.64 -15.65 10.13
C TRP A 134 -4.33 -16.71 11.18
N VAL A 135 -5.29 -17.58 11.48
CA VAL A 135 -5.17 -18.65 12.50
C VAL A 135 -4.84 -19.97 11.79
N PRO A 136 -3.55 -20.31 11.59
CA PRO A 136 -3.16 -21.47 10.80
C PRO A 136 -3.13 -22.79 11.59
N ASN A 137 -3.02 -22.74 12.92
CA ASN A 137 -2.67 -23.91 13.71
C ASN A 137 -3.86 -24.84 13.93
N HIS A 138 -5.08 -24.33 14.06
CA HIS A 138 -6.26 -25.07 14.50
C HIS A 138 -7.56 -24.40 14.01
N THR A 139 -8.68 -25.11 14.22
CA THR A 139 -10.03 -24.55 14.05
C THR A 139 -10.85 -24.80 15.31
N ALA A 140 -12.01 -24.16 15.43
CA ALA A 140 -12.97 -24.49 16.48
C ALA A 140 -13.42 -25.96 16.39
N ASN A 141 -13.83 -26.55 17.53
CA ASN A 141 -14.30 -27.93 17.61
C ASN A 141 -15.66 -28.20 16.91
N ASN A 142 -16.30 -27.12 16.41
CA ASN A 142 -17.54 -27.23 15.64
C ASN A 142 -17.33 -26.77 14.16
N HIS A 143 -16.08 -26.68 13.70
CA HIS A 143 -15.78 -26.34 12.32
C HIS A 143 -16.29 -27.43 11.36
N PRO A 144 -16.97 -27.09 10.24
CA PRO A 144 -17.55 -28.06 9.30
C PRO A 144 -16.53 -29.06 8.73
N TRP A 145 -15.27 -28.71 8.66
CA TRP A 145 -14.21 -29.61 8.18
C TRP A 145 -14.04 -30.87 9.04
N LEU A 146 -14.36 -30.82 10.32
CA LEU A 146 -14.26 -32.00 11.16
C LEU A 146 -15.12 -33.17 10.65
N ASN A 147 -16.26 -32.86 10.02
CA ASN A 147 -17.13 -33.84 9.40
C ASN A 147 -16.86 -34.05 7.91
N LEU A 148 -16.51 -33.00 7.18
CA LEU A 148 -16.36 -33.02 5.72
C LEU A 148 -14.96 -33.49 5.29
N HIS A 149 -13.94 -33.18 6.08
CA HIS A 149 -12.52 -33.44 5.84
C HIS A 149 -11.82 -33.89 7.11
N PRO A 150 -12.19 -35.07 7.72
CA PRO A 150 -11.52 -35.54 8.92
C PRO A 150 -10.03 -35.80 8.73
N ASP A 151 -9.60 -35.99 7.47
CA ASP A 151 -8.19 -36.11 7.04
C ASP A 151 -7.40 -34.78 7.13
N TYR A 152 -8.05 -33.68 7.45
CA TYR A 152 -7.38 -32.40 7.71
C TYR A 152 -6.92 -32.25 9.16
N TYR A 153 -7.24 -33.17 10.02
CA TYR A 153 -6.98 -33.11 11.45
C TYR A 153 -6.11 -34.29 11.92
N SER A 154 -5.27 -34.02 12.91
CA SER A 154 -4.38 -35.03 13.50
C SER A 154 -5.10 -36.06 14.37
N GLY A 155 -6.42 -35.94 14.51
CA GLY A 155 -7.26 -36.78 15.37
C GLY A 155 -7.20 -36.44 16.85
N ASN A 156 -6.45 -35.44 17.24
CA ASN A 156 -6.29 -35.00 18.62
C ASN A 156 -6.90 -33.61 18.83
N LEU A 157 -7.49 -33.38 20.01
CA LEU A 157 -7.70 -32.01 20.50
C LEU A 157 -6.35 -31.33 20.62
N HIS A 158 -6.35 -30.00 20.49
CA HIS A 158 -5.13 -29.24 20.72
C HIS A 158 -4.58 -29.51 22.13
N PRO A 159 -3.27 -29.78 22.31
CA PRO A 159 -2.76 -30.25 23.60
C PRO A 159 -2.89 -29.21 24.73
N PHE A 160 -3.08 -27.93 24.42
CA PHE A 160 -3.17 -26.84 25.40
C PHE A 160 -4.53 -26.15 25.45
N TYR A 161 -5.39 -26.30 24.41
CA TYR A 161 -6.67 -25.61 24.30
C TYR A 161 -7.78 -26.58 23.98
N SER A 162 -8.76 -26.70 24.86
CA SER A 162 -9.85 -27.68 24.76
C SER A 162 -10.98 -27.30 23.80
N ASP A 163 -10.99 -26.04 23.32
CA ASP A 163 -12.01 -25.46 22.45
C ASP A 163 -11.67 -25.55 20.96
N VAL A 164 -10.49 -26.06 20.62
CA VAL A 164 -9.98 -26.14 19.25
C VAL A 164 -9.43 -27.51 18.88
N SER A 165 -9.51 -27.83 17.58
CA SER A 165 -9.02 -29.07 16.97
C SER A 165 -7.78 -28.78 16.12
N GLN A 166 -6.72 -29.56 16.32
CA GLN A 166 -5.42 -29.43 15.70
C GLN A 166 -5.45 -29.82 14.22
N LEU A 167 -5.03 -28.92 13.33
CA LEU A 167 -4.86 -29.20 11.90
C LEU A 167 -3.60 -30.06 11.65
N ASP A 168 -3.71 -30.99 10.69
CA ASP A 168 -2.61 -31.88 10.29
C ASP A 168 -1.88 -31.36 9.04
N TYR A 169 -0.72 -30.82 9.24
CA TYR A 169 0.15 -30.33 8.16
C TYR A 169 0.84 -31.45 7.36
N ALA A 170 0.65 -32.72 7.67
CA ALA A 170 1.00 -33.82 6.78
C ALA A 170 0.02 -33.92 5.58
N SER A 171 -1.20 -33.44 5.73
CA SER A 171 -2.21 -33.42 4.67
C SER A 171 -1.93 -32.29 3.67
N THR A 172 -1.52 -32.67 2.45
CA THR A 172 -1.33 -31.69 1.35
C THR A 172 -2.64 -31.01 0.97
N ALA A 173 -3.77 -31.74 1.04
CA ALA A 173 -5.10 -31.20 0.74
C ALA A 173 -5.46 -30.07 1.73
N MET A 174 -5.19 -30.28 3.03
CA MET A 174 -5.40 -29.28 4.07
C MET A 174 -4.51 -28.04 3.84
N ARG A 175 -3.20 -28.23 3.57
CA ARG A 175 -2.28 -27.11 3.26
C ARG A 175 -2.76 -26.27 2.10
N ASN A 176 -3.23 -26.91 1.02
CA ASN A 176 -3.79 -26.23 -0.14
C ASN A 176 -5.07 -25.47 0.23
N ALA A 177 -5.99 -26.11 0.97
CA ALA A 177 -7.22 -25.48 1.41
C ALA A 177 -6.95 -24.24 2.29
N MET A 178 -5.97 -24.29 3.19
CA MET A 178 -5.56 -23.14 4.01
C MET A 178 -4.99 -22.01 3.15
N THR A 179 -4.13 -22.31 2.18
CA THR A 179 -3.57 -21.34 1.26
C THR A 179 -4.64 -20.70 0.38
N ASP A 180 -5.62 -21.49 -0.09
CA ASP A 180 -6.73 -20.99 -0.92
C ASP A 180 -7.73 -20.14 -0.13
N ILE A 181 -7.83 -20.31 1.19
CA ILE A 181 -8.60 -19.38 2.01
C ILE A 181 -7.87 -18.04 2.15
N MET A 182 -6.56 -18.04 2.28
CA MET A 182 -5.80 -16.79 2.27
C MET A 182 -5.97 -16.03 0.93
N LYS A 183 -5.89 -16.74 -0.20
CA LYS A 183 -6.19 -16.15 -1.53
C LYS A 183 -7.62 -15.62 -1.62
N TYR A 184 -8.59 -16.36 -1.08
CA TYR A 184 -9.99 -15.92 -1.01
C TYR A 184 -10.12 -14.53 -0.36
N TRP A 185 -9.43 -14.26 0.76
CA TRP A 185 -9.49 -12.95 1.41
C TRP A 185 -8.79 -11.85 0.60
N ILE A 186 -7.70 -12.17 -0.09
CA ILE A 186 -7.06 -11.23 -1.04
C ILE A 186 -8.03 -10.85 -2.16
N ASP A 187 -8.77 -11.80 -2.71
CA ASP A 187 -9.73 -11.56 -3.80
C ASP A 187 -11.00 -10.87 -3.32
N GLN A 188 -11.57 -11.34 -2.20
CA GLN A 188 -12.88 -10.88 -1.76
C GLN A 188 -12.83 -9.53 -1.03
N ALA A 189 -11.77 -9.25 -0.31
CA ALA A 189 -11.65 -8.03 0.49
C ALA A 189 -10.51 -7.10 0.07
N ASN A 190 -9.68 -7.52 -0.88
CA ASN A 190 -8.52 -6.75 -1.37
C ASN A 190 -7.54 -6.34 -0.26
N ILE A 191 -7.32 -7.21 0.74
CA ILE A 191 -6.42 -6.96 1.86
C ILE A 191 -4.95 -6.91 1.43
N ASP A 192 -4.05 -6.37 2.27
CA ASP A 192 -2.65 -6.06 1.93
C ASP A 192 -1.64 -6.95 2.68
N GLY A 193 -2.08 -7.78 3.59
CA GLY A 193 -1.19 -8.65 4.36
C GLY A 193 -1.90 -9.53 5.36
N PHE A 194 -1.08 -10.33 6.05
CA PHE A 194 -1.53 -11.21 7.12
C PHE A 194 -0.61 -11.10 8.34
N ARG A 195 -1.19 -11.06 9.52
CA ARG A 195 -0.53 -11.49 10.74
C ARG A 195 -0.89 -12.96 10.95
N CYS A 196 0.11 -13.82 11.01
CA CYS A 196 -0.09 -15.25 11.16
C CYS A 196 0.11 -15.64 12.62
N ASP A 197 -0.96 -16.17 13.21
CA ASP A 197 -1.04 -16.63 14.58
C ASP A 197 -0.16 -17.86 14.82
N PHE A 198 0.48 -17.92 15.97
CA PHE A 198 1.21 -19.07 16.51
C PHE A 198 2.12 -19.80 15.50
N VAL A 199 2.87 -19.06 14.68
CA VAL A 199 3.76 -19.66 13.66
C VAL A 199 4.91 -20.47 14.28
N SER A 200 5.19 -20.27 15.58
CA SER A 200 6.14 -21.06 16.35
C SER A 200 5.66 -22.48 16.67
N SER A 201 4.37 -22.79 16.45
CA SER A 201 3.84 -24.12 16.67
C SER A 201 4.64 -25.19 15.93
N TYR A 202 5.06 -26.23 16.62
CA TYR A 202 5.78 -27.37 16.01
C TYR A 202 4.90 -28.19 15.06
N PHE A 203 3.59 -28.02 15.11
CA PHE A 203 2.66 -28.65 14.18
C PHE A 203 2.71 -28.02 12.78
N ILE A 204 3.20 -26.77 12.66
CA ILE A 204 3.30 -26.06 11.40
C ILE A 204 4.75 -26.12 10.92
N PRO A 205 5.09 -26.95 9.93
CA PRO A 205 6.46 -27.09 9.46
C PRO A 205 6.90 -25.91 8.61
N ASN A 206 8.20 -25.63 8.56
CA ASN A 206 8.76 -24.51 7.82
C ASN A 206 8.49 -24.55 6.31
N ASP A 207 8.42 -25.76 5.72
CA ASP A 207 8.18 -25.95 4.30
C ASP A 207 6.79 -25.46 3.87
N TYR A 208 5.81 -25.45 4.78
CA TYR A 208 4.53 -24.78 4.53
C TYR A 208 4.72 -23.27 4.31
N TRP A 209 5.45 -22.61 5.18
CA TRP A 209 5.68 -21.17 5.07
C TRP A 209 6.55 -20.79 3.87
N THR A 210 7.60 -21.59 3.61
CA THR A 210 8.50 -21.36 2.46
C THR A 210 7.86 -21.61 1.11
N SER A 211 6.74 -22.34 1.05
CA SER A 211 5.92 -22.56 -0.15
C SER A 211 4.74 -21.60 -0.24
N THR A 212 4.02 -21.39 0.87
CA THR A 212 2.79 -20.60 0.90
C THR A 212 3.06 -19.10 0.76
N ILE A 213 4.04 -18.56 1.49
CA ILE A 213 4.30 -17.11 1.47
C ILE A 213 4.70 -16.60 0.07
N PRO A 214 5.63 -17.22 -0.67
CA PRO A 214 5.91 -16.81 -2.04
C PRO A 214 4.67 -16.95 -2.96
N THR A 215 3.88 -17.99 -2.77
CA THR A 215 2.62 -18.18 -3.52
C THR A 215 1.67 -17.01 -3.31
N LEU A 216 1.50 -16.53 -2.07
CA LEU A 216 0.64 -15.39 -1.76
C LEU A 216 1.21 -14.06 -2.26
N LYS A 217 2.53 -13.85 -2.10
CA LYS A 217 3.21 -12.63 -2.56
C LYS A 217 3.16 -12.47 -4.08
N ASN A 218 3.09 -13.57 -4.81
CA ASN A 218 3.00 -13.60 -6.27
C ASN A 218 1.57 -13.84 -6.78
N TYR A 219 0.57 -13.94 -5.89
CA TYR A 219 -0.77 -14.37 -6.26
C TYR A 219 -1.50 -13.37 -7.16
N LYS A 220 -1.36 -12.08 -6.90
CA LYS A 220 -2.07 -11.03 -7.63
C LYS A 220 -1.08 -9.98 -8.13
N SER A 221 -0.99 -9.85 -9.44
CA SER A 221 -0.08 -8.88 -10.08
C SER A 221 -0.33 -7.46 -9.58
N GLY A 222 0.75 -6.74 -9.30
CA GLY A 222 0.70 -5.36 -8.80
C GLY A 222 0.27 -5.21 -7.35
N LYS A 223 0.01 -6.30 -6.62
CA LYS A 223 -0.33 -6.27 -5.21
C LYS A 223 0.79 -6.88 -4.36
N THR A 224 1.28 -6.11 -3.41
CA THR A 224 2.23 -6.60 -2.40
C THR A 224 1.46 -7.17 -1.21
N ILE A 225 1.75 -8.42 -0.83
CA ILE A 225 1.22 -9.05 0.38
C ILE A 225 2.33 -9.09 1.43
N THR A 226 2.08 -8.44 2.56
CA THR A 226 3.02 -8.40 3.70
C THR A 226 2.68 -9.49 4.70
N MET A 227 3.71 -10.15 5.27
CA MET A 227 3.56 -11.30 6.16
C MET A 227 4.27 -11.03 7.49
N LEU A 228 3.48 -10.99 8.57
CA LEU A 228 3.94 -10.87 9.95
C LEU A 228 3.71 -12.21 10.67
N GLY A 229 4.76 -12.83 11.19
CA GLY A 229 4.65 -14.09 11.96
C GLY A 229 4.63 -13.82 13.45
N GLU A 230 3.65 -14.38 14.16
CA GLU A 230 3.63 -14.34 15.61
C GLU A 230 4.61 -15.35 16.21
N ALA A 231 5.82 -14.92 16.39
CA ALA A 231 6.87 -15.60 17.15
C ALA A 231 8.04 -14.64 17.34
N ASP A 232 8.80 -14.82 18.39
CA ASP A 232 10.14 -14.27 18.46
C ASP A 232 11.11 -15.21 17.71
N PHE A 233 11.60 -14.78 16.57
CA PHE A 233 12.48 -15.62 15.76
C PHE A 233 13.88 -15.75 16.37
N THR A 234 14.21 -14.98 17.43
CA THR A 234 15.43 -15.24 18.21
C THR A 234 15.30 -16.50 19.05
N ASP A 235 14.10 -16.83 19.48
CA ASP A 235 13.79 -18.04 20.25
C ASP A 235 13.40 -19.19 19.31
N CYS A 236 12.58 -18.90 18.29
CA CYS A 236 12.19 -19.86 17.27
C CYS A 236 13.04 -19.75 16.00
N THR A 237 14.34 -20.05 16.10
CA THR A 237 15.35 -19.81 15.06
C THR A 237 15.07 -20.51 13.74
N ARG A 238 14.29 -21.60 13.75
CA ARG A 238 13.85 -22.27 12.52
C ARG A 238 13.08 -21.35 11.56
N LEU A 239 12.48 -20.29 12.07
CA LEU A 239 11.69 -19.33 11.28
C LEU A 239 12.54 -18.19 10.67
N LEU A 240 13.82 -18.07 11.03
CA LEU A 240 14.71 -17.03 10.50
C LEU A 240 14.85 -17.11 8.98
N ASP A 241 14.86 -18.33 8.42
CA ASP A 241 15.03 -18.58 6.98
C ASP A 241 13.69 -18.58 6.21
N THR A 242 12.57 -18.35 6.89
CA THR A 242 11.26 -18.26 6.23
C THR A 242 11.06 -16.88 5.61
N PRO A 243 10.21 -16.74 4.55
CA PRO A 243 10.02 -15.48 3.84
C PRO A 243 9.03 -14.50 4.50
N PHE A 244 8.82 -14.60 5.83
CA PHE A 244 8.13 -13.56 6.59
C PHE A 244 8.84 -12.22 6.50
N ASP A 245 8.10 -11.12 6.48
CA ASP A 245 8.64 -9.76 6.45
C ASP A 245 8.95 -9.24 7.85
N TYR A 246 8.13 -9.64 8.82
CA TYR A 246 8.24 -9.24 10.22
C TYR A 246 8.03 -10.42 11.16
N ASP A 247 8.62 -10.31 12.36
CA ASP A 247 8.33 -11.12 13.52
C ASP A 247 7.97 -10.26 14.74
N TYR A 248 7.67 -10.89 15.86
CA TYR A 248 7.43 -10.24 17.14
C TYR A 248 8.72 -10.14 17.95
N ALA A 249 8.97 -8.98 18.54
CA ALA A 249 10.02 -8.82 19.54
C ALA A 249 9.50 -9.17 20.95
N TRP A 250 9.02 -10.43 21.15
CA TRP A 250 8.43 -10.91 22.41
C TRP A 250 9.39 -10.79 23.58
N TRP A 251 10.61 -11.32 23.40
CA TRP A 251 11.61 -11.27 24.44
C TRP A 251 11.91 -9.83 24.86
N PHE A 252 12.05 -8.92 23.89
CA PHE A 252 12.32 -7.51 24.13
C PHE A 252 11.18 -6.85 24.91
N GLN A 253 9.94 -7.11 24.57
CA GLN A 253 8.78 -6.54 25.24
C GLN A 253 8.62 -7.13 26.65
N GLU A 254 8.48 -8.44 26.77
CA GLU A 254 8.05 -9.10 28.00
C GLU A 254 9.19 -9.27 28.99
N THR A 255 10.27 -9.90 28.57
CA THR A 255 11.38 -10.24 29.46
C THR A 255 12.28 -9.05 29.71
N ALA A 256 12.65 -8.34 28.64
CA ALA A 256 13.63 -7.27 28.73
C ALA A 256 13.00 -5.96 29.22
N LEU A 257 12.06 -5.41 28.48
CA LEU A 257 11.56 -4.07 28.78
C LEU A 257 10.60 -4.07 29.96
N TRP A 258 9.65 -5.01 30.03
CA TRP A 258 8.69 -5.09 31.13
C TRP A 258 9.32 -5.69 32.40
N LYS A 259 9.75 -6.95 32.38
CA LYS A 259 10.13 -7.67 33.61
C LYS A 259 11.51 -7.27 34.13
N THR A 260 12.45 -6.84 33.28
CA THR A 260 13.80 -6.45 33.70
C THR A 260 13.91 -4.96 34.04
N VAL A 261 13.32 -4.07 33.23
CA VAL A 261 13.41 -2.61 33.41
C VAL A 261 12.16 -2.07 34.10
N GLY A 262 10.98 -2.33 33.53
CA GLY A 262 9.65 -1.95 34.06
C GLY A 262 9.54 -0.51 34.53
N SER A 263 9.09 -0.30 35.76
CA SER A 263 9.01 1.01 36.41
C SER A 263 10.32 1.45 37.06
N GLY A 264 11.41 0.68 36.90
CA GLY A 264 12.72 0.96 37.49
C GLY A 264 13.36 2.24 36.94
N SER A 265 14.51 2.61 37.51
CA SER A 265 15.22 3.84 37.16
C SER A 265 16.63 3.61 36.61
N SER A 266 16.98 2.37 36.23
CA SER A 266 18.34 2.04 35.78
C SER A 266 18.50 2.25 34.26
N ALA A 267 19.23 3.28 33.86
CA ALA A 267 19.58 3.53 32.47
C ALA A 267 20.53 2.46 31.89
N SER A 268 21.40 1.88 32.76
CA SER A 268 22.30 0.80 32.33
C SER A 268 21.53 -0.49 32.01
N SER A 269 20.51 -0.82 32.80
CA SER A 269 19.63 -1.95 32.53
C SER A 269 18.86 -1.74 31.19
N LEU A 270 18.34 -0.51 30.98
CA LEU A 270 17.67 -0.16 29.73
C LEU A 270 18.61 -0.32 28.52
N LYS A 271 19.84 0.23 28.63
CA LYS A 271 20.86 0.07 27.57
C LYS A 271 21.12 -1.40 27.25
N SER A 272 21.35 -2.22 28.29
CA SER A 272 21.68 -3.64 28.11
C SER A 272 20.62 -4.40 27.31
N VAL A 273 19.33 -4.17 27.60
CA VAL A 273 18.24 -4.81 26.88
C VAL A 273 18.06 -4.26 25.45
N CYS A 274 18.31 -2.97 25.24
CA CYS A 274 18.28 -2.37 23.91
C CYS A 274 19.43 -2.85 23.03
N ASP A 275 20.64 -3.02 23.58
CA ASP A 275 21.80 -3.54 22.84
C ASP A 275 21.55 -4.95 22.30
N GLN A 276 20.80 -5.78 22.99
CA GLN A 276 20.43 -7.11 22.51
C GLN A 276 19.47 -7.04 21.32
N LEU A 277 18.48 -6.12 21.36
CA LEU A 277 17.59 -5.91 20.22
C LEU A 277 18.34 -5.39 18.99
N VAL A 278 19.22 -4.41 19.19
CA VAL A 278 19.95 -3.70 18.14
C VAL A 278 21.06 -4.57 17.54
N GLY A 279 21.76 -5.36 18.37
CA GLY A 279 22.94 -6.12 18.01
C GLY A 279 22.68 -7.49 17.39
N ASP A 280 21.44 -7.92 17.25
CA ASP A 280 21.14 -9.27 16.74
C ASP A 280 21.39 -9.38 15.23
N SER A 281 22.54 -9.93 14.86
CA SER A 281 23.01 -10.11 13.49
C SER A 281 22.23 -11.19 12.70
N ARG A 282 21.41 -12.00 13.37
CA ARG A 282 20.59 -13.03 12.72
C ARG A 282 19.47 -12.42 11.85
N TYR A 283 19.10 -11.17 12.13
CA TYR A 283 18.08 -10.43 11.37
C TYR A 283 18.69 -9.76 10.13
N SER A 284 18.95 -10.52 9.08
CA SER A 284 19.58 -10.00 7.87
C SER A 284 18.59 -9.56 6.79
N ASN A 285 17.35 -10.13 6.75
CA ASN A 285 16.40 -9.93 5.65
C ASN A 285 14.96 -9.64 6.09
N LYS A 286 14.73 -9.31 7.34
CA LYS A 286 13.40 -9.01 7.90
C LYS A 286 13.50 -7.97 9.00
N SER A 287 12.39 -7.33 9.33
CA SER A 287 12.32 -6.39 10.43
C SER A 287 11.52 -6.99 11.59
N ARG A 288 11.56 -6.34 12.75
CA ARG A 288 10.85 -6.77 13.94
C ARG A 288 9.68 -5.82 14.21
N MET A 289 8.56 -6.37 14.68
CA MET A 289 7.50 -5.57 15.28
C MET A 289 7.82 -5.35 16.76
N VAL A 290 7.93 -4.08 17.17
CA VAL A 290 8.26 -3.67 18.56
C VAL A 290 7.05 -3.00 19.19
N TYR A 291 6.77 -3.30 20.44
CA TYR A 291 5.55 -2.84 21.12
C TYR A 291 5.72 -2.78 22.62
N LEU A 292 4.81 -2.09 23.30
CA LEU A 292 4.70 -2.09 24.74
C LEU A 292 3.65 -3.06 25.26
N THR A 293 2.61 -3.27 24.49
CA THR A 293 1.52 -4.19 24.79
C THR A 293 0.84 -4.62 23.48
N ASN A 294 0.11 -5.72 23.55
CA ASN A 294 -0.80 -6.25 22.50
C ASN A 294 -2.00 -6.89 23.20
N HIS A 295 -2.90 -7.52 22.45
CA HIS A 295 -4.07 -8.17 23.03
C HIS A 295 -3.74 -9.25 24.05
N ASP A 296 -2.70 -10.06 23.80
CA ASP A 296 -2.28 -11.14 24.73
C ASP A 296 -1.67 -10.57 26.02
N VAL A 297 -0.72 -9.65 25.89
CA VAL A 297 -0.07 -9.04 27.07
C VAL A 297 -1.11 -8.33 27.94
N ASN A 298 -1.96 -7.54 27.33
CA ASN A 298 -2.96 -6.73 28.01
C ASN A 298 -3.99 -7.61 28.75
N PHE A 299 -4.58 -8.58 28.04
CA PHE A 299 -5.67 -9.38 28.59
C PHE A 299 -5.17 -10.56 29.40
N ASN A 300 -4.26 -11.39 28.88
CA ASN A 300 -3.86 -12.64 29.53
C ASN A 300 -3.11 -12.39 30.85
N HIS A 301 -2.35 -11.29 30.94
CA HIS A 301 -1.69 -10.88 32.17
C HIS A 301 -2.54 -9.91 33.02
N ASN A 302 -3.70 -9.48 32.52
CA ASN A 302 -4.58 -8.51 33.18
C ASN A 302 -3.84 -7.22 33.58
N VAL A 303 -3.09 -6.62 32.66
CA VAL A 303 -2.22 -5.46 32.92
C VAL A 303 -2.45 -4.30 31.97
N THR A 304 -2.27 -3.10 32.48
CA THR A 304 -2.22 -1.84 31.74
C THR A 304 -0.78 -1.36 31.55
N LEU A 305 -0.55 -0.34 30.73
CA LEU A 305 0.79 0.26 30.59
C LEU A 305 1.33 0.78 31.91
N SER A 306 0.48 1.39 32.75
CA SER A 306 0.89 1.85 34.08
C SER A 306 1.24 0.71 35.03
N ASN A 307 0.57 -0.44 34.94
CA ASN A 307 0.92 -1.62 35.73
C ASN A 307 2.33 -2.15 35.37
N MET A 308 2.64 -2.17 34.06
CA MET A 308 3.90 -2.70 33.55
C MET A 308 5.08 -1.73 33.76
N TYR A 309 4.88 -0.47 33.45
CA TYR A 309 5.97 0.48 33.25
C TYR A 309 5.90 1.70 34.19
N GLY A 310 4.79 1.85 34.93
CA GLY A 310 4.60 3.10 35.72
C GLY A 310 4.65 4.33 34.81
N ALA A 311 5.28 5.38 35.27
CA ALA A 311 5.46 6.60 34.48
C ALA A 311 6.50 6.46 33.35
N ASN A 312 7.28 5.38 33.30
CA ASN A 312 8.19 5.07 32.16
C ASN A 312 7.42 4.78 30.86
N LYS A 313 6.11 4.50 30.92
CA LYS A 313 5.29 4.20 29.73
C LYS A 313 5.48 5.22 28.59
N TYR A 314 5.65 6.50 28.90
CA TYR A 314 5.89 7.55 27.91
C TYR A 314 7.30 7.46 27.30
N ALA A 315 8.33 7.32 28.14
CA ALA A 315 9.71 7.17 27.69
C ALA A 315 9.90 5.89 26.85
N PHE A 316 9.20 4.81 27.22
CA PHE A 316 9.26 3.57 26.46
C PHE A 316 8.44 3.62 25.16
N THR A 317 7.37 4.43 25.11
CA THR A 317 6.72 4.76 23.84
C THR A 317 7.72 5.47 22.91
N VAL A 318 8.48 6.46 23.40
CA VAL A 318 9.56 7.08 22.61
C VAL A 318 10.57 6.04 22.13
N LEU A 319 10.97 5.12 23.01
CA LEU A 319 11.94 4.09 22.71
C LEU A 319 11.50 3.18 21.55
N THR A 320 10.25 2.69 21.58
CA THR A 320 9.74 1.77 20.54
C THR A 320 9.69 2.41 19.14
N PHE A 321 9.53 3.72 19.02
CA PHE A 321 9.56 4.43 17.75
C PHE A 321 10.96 4.85 17.29
N THR A 322 11.90 4.98 18.20
CA THR A 322 13.22 5.56 17.91
C THR A 322 14.36 4.55 17.88
N LEU A 323 14.15 3.33 18.35
CA LEU A 323 15.03 2.18 18.10
C LEU A 323 14.71 1.50 16.76
N TYR A 324 15.05 0.25 16.60
CA TYR A 324 14.79 -0.55 15.41
C TYR A 324 13.38 -1.14 15.41
N GLY A 325 12.83 -1.31 14.22
CA GLY A 325 11.61 -2.07 13.97
C GLY A 325 10.40 -1.23 13.63
N MET A 326 9.30 -1.93 13.45
CA MET A 326 7.96 -1.40 13.17
C MET A 326 7.20 -1.27 14.50
N PRO A 327 6.89 -0.05 14.98
CA PRO A 327 6.16 0.11 16.23
C PRO A 327 4.70 -0.31 16.08
N LEU A 328 4.18 -1.04 17.07
CA LEU A 328 2.77 -1.41 17.20
C LEU A 328 2.10 -0.54 18.28
N LEU A 329 0.91 -0.08 17.95
CA LEU A 329 -0.06 0.49 18.89
C LEU A 329 -1.24 -0.48 19.03
N TYR A 330 -1.57 -0.88 20.25
CA TYR A 330 -2.75 -1.69 20.54
C TYR A 330 -3.97 -0.80 20.80
N ASN A 331 -5.13 -1.26 20.44
CA ASN A 331 -6.47 -0.69 20.57
C ASN A 331 -6.63 0.27 21.77
N GLY A 332 -6.64 1.59 21.55
CA GLY A 332 -6.76 2.62 22.59
C GLY A 332 -5.48 2.92 23.36
N GLN A 333 -4.32 2.41 22.95
CA GLN A 333 -3.04 2.73 23.60
C GLN A 333 -2.70 4.23 23.50
N GLU A 334 -3.07 4.87 22.40
CA GLU A 334 -2.90 6.30 22.17
C GLU A 334 -3.66 7.17 23.17
N GLU A 335 -4.70 6.64 23.78
CA GLU A 335 -5.50 7.32 24.81
C GLU A 335 -4.89 7.14 26.23
N GLY A 336 -3.75 6.42 26.35
CA GLY A 336 -3.02 6.21 27.61
C GLY A 336 -2.75 4.74 27.96
N GLY A 337 -3.46 3.78 27.34
CA GLY A 337 -3.28 2.34 27.56
C GLY A 337 -3.64 1.85 28.97
N GLU A 338 -4.63 2.49 29.63
CA GLU A 338 -5.05 2.23 31.02
C GLU A 338 -6.27 1.32 31.14
N GLN A 339 -6.60 0.61 30.10
CA GLN A 339 -7.75 -0.32 30.08
C GLN A 339 -7.28 -1.73 29.73
N VAL A 340 -7.78 -2.72 30.46
CA VAL A 340 -7.66 -4.12 30.08
C VAL A 340 -8.86 -4.47 29.19
N LEU A 341 -8.59 -4.93 27.96
CA LEU A 341 -9.60 -5.23 26.97
C LEU A 341 -9.80 -6.74 26.83
N ASN A 342 -10.95 -7.24 27.23
CA ASN A 342 -11.32 -8.63 27.06
C ASN A 342 -11.79 -8.88 25.62
N TYR A 343 -10.97 -9.52 24.79
CA TYR A 343 -11.27 -9.80 23.40
C TYR A 343 -12.26 -10.96 23.19
N PHE A 344 -12.56 -11.76 24.21
CA PHE A 344 -13.62 -12.75 24.17
C PHE A 344 -15.01 -12.10 24.21
N THR A 345 -15.14 -10.97 24.89
CA THR A 345 -16.39 -10.24 25.06
C THR A 345 -16.45 -8.93 24.28
N ASP A 346 -15.39 -8.63 23.50
CA ASP A 346 -15.24 -7.38 22.75
C ASP A 346 -15.45 -6.13 23.63
N SER A 347 -14.74 -6.10 24.80
CA SER A 347 -14.75 -4.97 25.73
C SER A 347 -14.44 -3.67 25.00
N LYS A 348 -15.33 -2.68 25.11
CA LYS A 348 -15.24 -1.43 24.36
C LYS A 348 -14.11 -0.54 24.86
N VAL A 349 -13.36 0.03 23.94
CA VAL A 349 -12.36 1.06 24.24
C VAL A 349 -13.07 2.30 24.79
N ASN A 350 -12.55 2.82 25.90
CA ASN A 350 -13.04 4.07 26.48
C ASN A 350 -12.34 5.28 25.87
N TRP A 351 -12.97 5.90 24.87
CA TRP A 351 -12.46 7.08 24.17
C TRP A 351 -12.63 8.41 24.92
N ASN A 352 -13.23 8.40 26.12
CA ASN A 352 -13.55 9.62 26.85
C ASN A 352 -12.42 10.11 27.78
N ASN A 353 -11.40 9.29 28.01
CA ASN A 353 -10.35 9.56 28.99
C ASN A 353 -8.97 9.74 28.33
N ARG A 354 -8.91 10.63 27.33
CA ARG A 354 -7.68 10.88 26.59
C ARG A 354 -6.55 11.37 27.49
N ASP A 355 -5.43 10.66 27.50
CA ASP A 355 -4.16 11.15 28.00
C ASP A 355 -3.48 11.99 26.91
N ASN A 356 -3.64 13.31 26.97
CA ASN A 356 -3.07 14.22 25.98
C ASN A 356 -1.54 14.09 25.84
N LYS A 357 -0.84 13.72 26.95
CA LYS A 357 0.60 13.48 26.90
C LYS A 357 0.92 12.27 26.04
N MET A 358 0.20 11.16 26.21
CA MET A 358 0.39 9.95 25.40
C MET A 358 0.00 10.20 23.95
N TYR A 359 -1.18 10.76 23.71
CA TYR A 359 -1.68 11.03 22.36
C TYR A 359 -0.73 11.91 21.55
N ASN A 360 -0.31 13.05 22.11
CA ASN A 360 0.60 13.98 21.44
C ASN A 360 2.00 13.38 21.27
N THR A 361 2.47 12.55 22.22
CA THR A 361 3.74 11.82 22.09
C THR A 361 3.69 10.84 20.93
N VAL A 362 2.66 9.98 20.85
CA VAL A 362 2.49 9.03 19.76
C VAL A 362 2.41 9.76 18.42
N ARG A 363 1.57 10.78 18.33
CA ARG A 363 1.39 11.58 17.11
C ARG A 363 2.70 12.22 16.63
N THR A 364 3.53 12.73 17.53
CA THR A 364 4.83 13.29 17.17
C THR A 364 5.80 12.20 16.74
N LEU A 365 5.77 11.04 17.39
CA LEU A 365 6.64 9.91 17.06
C LEU A 365 6.31 9.28 15.71
N THR A 366 5.03 9.18 15.34
CA THR A 366 4.63 8.73 14.00
C THR A 366 5.15 9.71 12.95
N ALA A 367 5.02 11.01 13.21
CA ALA A 367 5.57 12.05 12.36
C ALA A 367 7.10 11.93 12.20
N LEU A 368 7.81 11.73 13.28
CA LEU A 368 9.26 11.49 13.29
C LEU A 368 9.63 10.24 12.48
N LYS A 369 8.92 9.13 12.68
CA LYS A 369 9.16 7.87 11.97
C LYS A 369 8.98 8.04 10.46
N HIS A 370 8.02 8.85 10.02
CA HIS A 370 7.76 9.11 8.61
C HIS A 370 8.74 10.08 7.96
N SER A 371 9.19 11.12 8.68
CA SER A 371 9.93 12.24 8.09
C SER A 371 11.43 12.24 8.37
N VAL A 372 11.91 11.53 9.39
CA VAL A 372 13.31 11.58 9.84
C VAL A 372 14.02 10.27 9.51
N GLU A 373 14.89 10.30 8.51
CA GLU A 373 15.63 9.13 8.01
C GLU A 373 16.40 8.41 9.15
N ALA A 374 16.88 9.13 10.16
CA ALA A 374 17.57 8.55 11.32
C ALA A 374 16.72 7.50 12.07
N PHE A 375 15.38 7.55 11.96
CA PHE A 375 14.45 6.60 12.60
C PHE A 375 13.86 5.57 11.64
N GLN A 376 14.28 5.55 10.39
CA GLN A 376 13.84 4.59 9.37
C GLN A 376 14.90 3.50 9.21
N ASP A 377 14.43 2.26 9.03
CA ASP A 377 15.29 1.09 8.86
C ASP A 377 14.86 0.30 7.63
N GLY A 378 15.81 -0.21 6.84
CA GLY A 378 15.56 -1.18 5.79
C GLY A 378 15.47 -2.61 6.34
N LYS A 379 15.29 -3.57 5.44
CA LYS A 379 15.25 -5.00 5.78
C LYS A 379 16.63 -5.57 6.14
N THR A 380 17.70 -5.05 5.55
CA THR A 380 19.04 -5.58 5.74
C THR A 380 19.77 -4.85 6.86
N MET A 381 20.77 -5.50 7.45
CA MET A 381 21.64 -4.85 8.45
C MET A 381 22.38 -3.62 7.89
N ALA A 382 22.71 -3.64 6.59
CA ALA A 382 23.36 -2.51 5.92
C ALA A 382 22.43 -1.29 5.78
N ASP A 383 21.11 -1.53 5.73
CA ASP A 383 20.09 -0.49 5.57
C ASP A 383 19.50 -0.03 6.92
N ARG A 384 20.08 -0.43 8.04
CA ARG A 384 19.72 0.04 9.38
C ARG A 384 20.62 1.17 9.79
N GLY A 385 20.05 2.22 10.36
CA GLY A 385 20.81 3.28 10.98
C GLY A 385 21.56 2.78 12.21
N THR A 386 22.53 3.54 12.67
CA THR A 386 23.30 3.21 13.87
C THR A 386 22.65 3.75 15.15
N VAL A 387 22.86 3.04 16.26
CA VAL A 387 22.54 3.51 17.63
C VAL A 387 23.85 3.69 18.39
N ARG A 388 24.16 4.90 18.82
CA ARG A 388 25.35 5.19 19.61
C ARG A 388 24.94 5.78 20.96
N TRP A 389 25.12 5.02 22.01
CA TRP A 389 24.88 5.49 23.38
C TRP A 389 25.91 6.53 23.77
N ILE A 390 25.42 7.64 24.32
CA ILE A 390 26.27 8.74 24.86
C ILE A 390 26.14 8.91 26.38
N LYS A 391 25.06 8.34 26.95
CA LYS A 391 24.85 8.21 28.39
C LYS A 391 23.98 7.02 28.71
N SER A 392 24.34 6.27 29.76
CA SER A 392 23.58 5.08 30.21
C SER A 392 23.85 4.72 31.67
N ASP A 393 24.14 5.72 32.47
CA ASP A 393 24.40 5.56 33.91
C ASP A 393 23.35 6.35 34.72
N GLY A 394 23.17 5.96 35.98
CA GLY A 394 22.12 6.53 36.81
C GLY A 394 20.72 6.30 36.22
N SER A 395 19.92 7.34 36.13
CA SER A 395 18.57 7.30 35.64
C SER A 395 18.40 7.79 34.17
N VAL A 396 19.46 8.36 33.58
CA VAL A 396 19.37 8.98 32.26
C VAL A 396 20.04 8.10 31.20
N ALA A 397 19.26 7.69 30.22
CA ALA A 397 19.70 7.03 29.00
C ALA A 397 19.62 8.02 27.83
N ALA A 398 20.74 8.18 27.09
CA ALA A 398 20.75 9.01 25.90
C ALA A 398 21.55 8.35 24.80
N TYR A 399 21.01 8.40 23.58
CA TYR A 399 21.64 7.82 22.41
C TYR A 399 21.41 8.68 21.15
N ILE A 400 22.32 8.54 20.23
CA ILE A 400 22.23 9.13 18.91
C ILE A 400 21.81 8.04 17.91
N ARG A 401 20.76 8.33 17.16
CA ARG A 401 20.36 7.59 15.97
C ARG A 401 20.93 8.31 14.76
N LYS A 402 21.59 7.55 13.87
CA LYS A 402 22.11 8.10 12.62
C LYS A 402 21.86 7.14 11.48
N HIS A 403 21.27 7.65 10.39
CA HIS A 403 21.07 6.93 9.14
C HIS A 403 21.29 7.89 7.97
N GLY A 404 22.18 7.50 7.06
CA GLY A 404 22.64 8.42 6.02
C GLY A 404 23.20 9.71 6.59
N ASN A 405 22.68 10.85 6.16
CA ASN A 405 23.03 12.17 6.66
C ASN A 405 22.13 12.65 7.80
N SER A 406 21.11 11.89 8.16
CA SER A 406 20.17 12.24 9.23
C SER A 406 20.68 11.76 10.57
N GLU A 407 20.65 12.65 11.57
CA GLU A 407 21.08 12.37 12.95
C GLU A 407 20.06 12.92 13.94
N ALA A 408 19.74 12.14 14.97
CA ALA A 408 18.83 12.52 16.03
C ALA A 408 19.35 12.10 17.40
N LEU A 409 19.17 12.97 18.39
CA LEU A 409 19.49 12.73 19.79
C LEU A 409 18.18 12.40 20.54
N VAL A 410 18.17 11.25 21.21
CA VAL A 410 17.07 10.80 22.09
C VAL A 410 17.58 10.78 23.52
N VAL A 411 16.81 11.39 24.42
CA VAL A 411 17.16 11.47 25.86
C VAL A 411 15.95 11.00 26.67
N LEU A 412 16.16 10.00 27.52
CA LEU A 412 15.15 9.38 28.37
C LEU A 412 15.59 9.46 29.84
N ASN A 413 14.76 10.00 30.72
CA ASN A 413 15.00 10.00 32.17
C ASN A 413 14.06 8.99 32.84
N LEU A 414 14.61 8.00 33.48
CA LEU A 414 13.88 6.95 34.19
C LEU A 414 13.84 7.25 35.73
N GLY A 415 14.15 8.47 36.13
CA GLY A 415 14.21 8.90 37.55
C GLY A 415 13.48 10.21 37.82
N GLY A 416 13.76 10.82 38.93
CA GLY A 416 13.28 12.15 39.28
C GLY A 416 13.77 13.25 38.34
N ALA A 417 13.22 14.44 38.44
CA ALA A 417 13.64 15.59 37.64
C ALA A 417 15.16 15.84 37.80
N THR A 418 15.84 16.08 36.68
CA THR A 418 17.31 16.24 36.68
C THR A 418 17.78 17.12 35.53
N THR A 419 18.98 17.65 35.67
CA THR A 419 19.72 18.27 34.57
C THR A 419 20.99 17.47 34.35
N VAL A 420 21.17 17.03 33.08
CA VAL A 420 22.30 16.15 32.71
C VAL A 420 23.16 16.79 31.63
N THR A 421 24.47 16.73 31.82
CA THR A 421 25.42 17.06 30.72
C THR A 421 25.71 15.82 29.93
N LEU A 422 25.50 15.90 28.63
CA LEU A 422 25.77 14.83 27.66
C LEU A 422 27.11 15.11 26.97
N ASN A 423 27.91 14.07 26.75
CA ASN A 423 29.22 14.20 26.08
C ASN A 423 29.18 13.53 24.70
N GLY A 424 29.73 14.21 23.69
CA GLY A 424 29.86 13.66 22.35
C GLY A 424 28.59 13.81 21.50
N VAL A 425 27.77 14.81 21.75
CA VAL A 425 26.72 15.26 20.86
C VAL A 425 27.35 15.99 19.66
N THR A 426 26.85 15.85 18.48
CA THR A 426 27.27 16.66 17.35
C THR A 426 26.84 18.10 17.59
N ALA A 427 27.81 19.03 17.68
CA ALA A 427 27.48 20.45 17.91
C ALA A 427 26.74 21.01 16.66
N GLY A 428 25.65 21.74 16.90
CA GLY A 428 24.89 22.31 15.79
C GLY A 428 23.49 22.78 16.17
N THR A 429 22.76 23.21 15.19
CA THR A 429 21.36 23.60 15.31
C THR A 429 20.49 22.35 15.21
N TYR A 430 19.58 22.17 16.17
CA TYR A 430 18.65 21.04 16.25
C TYR A 430 17.21 21.55 16.25
N THR A 431 16.32 20.77 15.69
CA THR A 431 14.89 20.86 15.96
C THR A 431 14.54 19.95 17.13
N GLN A 432 14.03 20.50 18.22
CA GLN A 432 13.44 19.73 19.31
C GLN A 432 12.00 19.37 18.90
N TRP A 433 11.76 18.09 18.66
CA TRP A 433 10.46 17.55 18.26
C TRP A 433 9.61 17.13 19.45
N LEU A 434 10.24 16.59 20.49
CA LEU A 434 9.58 16.15 21.71
C LEU A 434 10.22 16.80 22.92
N ASP A 435 9.37 17.30 23.81
CA ASP A 435 9.72 17.73 25.17
C ASP A 435 8.59 17.30 26.10
N SER A 436 8.86 16.36 27.00
CA SER A 436 7.91 15.85 27.97
C SER A 436 7.26 16.91 28.87
N LYS A 437 7.90 18.09 29.04
CA LYS A 437 7.39 19.21 29.83
C LYS A 437 6.24 19.94 29.15
N THR A 438 6.21 19.96 27.82
CA THR A 438 5.27 20.79 27.05
C THR A 438 4.29 20.00 26.20
N ILE A 439 4.59 18.73 25.89
CA ILE A 439 3.84 17.90 24.92
C ILE A 439 2.36 17.72 25.30
N SER A 440 2.02 17.76 26.58
CA SER A 440 0.60 17.69 27.03
C SER A 440 -0.25 18.86 26.51
N ASN A 441 0.38 20.01 26.24
CA ASN A 441 -0.26 21.22 25.75
C ASN A 441 -0.30 21.32 24.20
N GLY A 442 0.12 20.25 23.53
CA GLY A 442 0.18 20.17 22.08
C GLY A 442 1.59 19.95 21.54
N VAL A 443 1.67 19.63 20.26
CA VAL A 443 2.94 19.41 19.56
C VAL A 443 3.56 20.76 19.22
N LYS A 444 4.78 21.00 19.71
CA LYS A 444 5.52 22.23 19.42
C LYS A 444 6.96 21.88 19.06
N GLN A 445 7.36 22.24 17.87
CA GLN A 445 8.77 22.18 17.47
C GLN A 445 9.48 23.48 17.84
N THR A 446 10.70 23.36 18.37
CA THR A 446 11.54 24.51 18.67
C THR A 446 12.94 24.30 18.13
N THR A 447 13.52 25.36 17.58
CA THR A 447 14.92 25.34 17.17
C THR A 447 15.82 25.64 18.36
N VAL A 448 16.82 24.80 18.59
CA VAL A 448 17.78 24.93 19.67
C VAL A 448 19.20 24.70 19.15
N THR A 449 20.19 25.41 19.74
CA THR A 449 21.60 25.13 19.44
C THR A 449 22.17 24.26 20.55
N LEU A 450 22.69 23.10 20.20
CA LEU A 450 23.37 22.20 21.11
C LEU A 450 24.88 22.28 20.87
N SER A 451 25.66 22.39 21.98
CA SER A 451 27.11 22.22 21.95
C SER A 451 27.47 20.72 21.89
N ALA A 452 28.76 20.42 21.78
CA ALA A 452 29.25 19.03 21.88
C ALA A 452 29.00 18.40 23.26
N ASN A 453 28.80 19.21 24.28
CA ASN A 453 28.50 18.79 25.65
C ASN A 453 27.31 19.60 26.20
N PRO A 454 26.10 19.42 25.67
CA PRO A 454 24.94 20.19 26.07
C PRO A 454 24.42 19.75 27.43
N SER A 455 23.87 20.70 28.16
CA SER A 455 23.18 20.48 29.44
C SER A 455 21.68 20.42 29.15
N ILE A 456 21.05 19.24 29.35
CA ILE A 456 19.63 18.99 29.09
C ILE A 456 18.88 18.83 30.41
N SER A 457 17.86 19.65 30.63
CA SER A 457 16.97 19.58 31.78
C SER A 457 15.73 18.75 31.46
N LEU A 458 15.48 17.73 32.26
CA LEU A 458 14.38 16.78 32.13
C LEU A 458 13.51 16.80 33.40
N ASP A 459 12.20 16.70 33.24
CA ASP A 459 11.27 16.47 34.32
C ASP A 459 11.32 15.03 34.86
N ASN A 460 10.55 14.73 35.89
CA ASN A 460 10.40 13.39 36.44
C ASN A 460 9.89 12.43 35.35
N ARG A 461 10.66 11.38 35.10
CA ARG A 461 10.34 10.41 34.00
C ARG A 461 10.19 11.11 32.64
N GLY A 462 10.98 12.17 32.42
CA GLY A 462 10.91 13.00 31.24
C GLY A 462 11.70 12.45 30.07
N TYR A 463 11.41 12.98 28.89
CA TYR A 463 12.07 12.59 27.63
C TYR A 463 12.15 13.80 26.69
N ALA A 464 13.13 13.74 25.79
CA ALA A 464 13.28 14.72 24.73
C ALA A 464 13.86 14.06 23.46
N VAL A 465 13.44 14.55 22.30
CA VAL A 465 13.99 14.13 20.99
C VAL A 465 14.36 15.36 20.18
N TYR A 466 15.61 15.37 19.72
CA TYR A 466 16.20 16.44 18.93
C TYR A 466 16.70 15.88 17.59
N VAL A 467 16.39 16.53 16.49
CA VAL A 467 16.86 16.15 15.14
C VAL A 467 17.88 17.21 14.69
N LEU A 468 19.07 16.79 14.28
CA LEU A 468 20.12 17.68 13.79
C LEU A 468 19.66 18.36 12.50
N GLY A 469 19.83 19.66 12.45
CA GLY A 469 19.29 20.56 11.46
C GLY A 469 18.16 21.40 12.04
N SER A 470 18.03 22.63 11.59
CA SER A 470 16.86 23.46 11.88
C SER A 470 15.65 22.78 11.20
N ALA A 471 14.48 22.82 11.83
CA ALA A 471 13.23 22.77 11.10
C ALA A 471 13.40 23.78 9.97
N SER A 472 13.41 23.36 8.71
CA SER A 472 13.87 24.16 7.59
C SER A 472 13.14 25.51 7.51
N SER A 473 13.62 26.49 8.28
CA SER A 473 13.49 27.89 8.00
C SER A 473 14.65 28.17 7.03
N GLY A 474 14.36 28.30 5.77
CA GLY A 474 15.36 28.66 4.77
C GLY A 474 16.04 29.96 5.18
N SER A 475 17.27 29.87 5.64
CA SER A 475 18.17 31.00 5.77
C SER A 475 19.42 30.68 4.98
N GLY A 476 19.66 31.49 3.94
CA GLY A 476 20.79 31.35 3.08
C GLY A 476 22.11 31.57 3.82
N ASN A 477 23.10 30.79 3.44
CA ASN A 477 24.49 31.16 3.60
C ASN A 477 25.19 31.10 2.24
N SER A 478 25.69 32.24 1.83
CA SER A 478 26.53 32.41 0.69
C SER A 478 27.89 31.73 0.89
N GLY A 479 28.20 30.76 0.03
CA GLY A 479 29.50 30.08 -0.02
C GLY A 479 29.56 29.13 -1.18
N SER A 480 30.09 29.62 -2.29
CA SER A 480 30.52 28.97 -3.52
C SER A 480 30.81 27.48 -3.45
N GLY A 481 30.14 26.68 -4.33
CA GLY A 481 30.53 25.29 -4.61
C GLY A 481 29.40 24.45 -5.18
N ASN A 482 29.12 24.57 -6.44
CA ASN A 482 28.43 23.75 -7.42
C ASN A 482 27.98 22.33 -6.98
N SER A 483 26.67 22.12 -6.78
CA SER A 483 25.93 20.90 -7.15
C SER A 483 24.43 21.13 -6.95
N GLY A 484 23.63 20.79 -7.96
CA GLY A 484 22.22 21.13 -8.11
C GLY A 484 21.32 20.64 -6.98
N SER A 485 20.67 21.59 -6.33
CA SER A 485 19.53 21.39 -5.44
C SER A 485 18.25 21.61 -6.26
N SER A 486 17.43 20.57 -6.42
CA SER A 486 16.06 20.73 -6.89
C SER A 486 15.23 21.34 -5.75
N THR A 487 15.04 22.65 -5.78
CA THR A 487 14.03 23.32 -4.97
C THR A 487 12.67 22.84 -5.42
N GLY A 488 11.86 22.23 -4.51
CA GLY A 488 10.48 21.87 -4.78
C GLY A 488 9.69 23.06 -5.30
N LYS A 489 8.81 22.83 -6.26
CA LYS A 489 7.88 23.83 -6.78
C LYS A 489 6.47 23.35 -6.54
N VAL A 490 5.60 24.23 -6.07
CA VAL A 490 4.15 23.96 -5.89
C VAL A 490 3.39 24.99 -6.72
N THR A 491 2.51 24.51 -7.61
CA THR A 491 1.63 25.34 -8.41
C THR A 491 0.20 25.24 -7.90
N ILE A 492 -0.38 26.38 -7.52
CA ILE A 492 -1.79 26.49 -7.15
C ILE A 492 -2.55 26.95 -8.39
N ASN A 493 -3.47 26.09 -8.87
CA ASN A 493 -4.33 26.33 -10.02
C ASN A 493 -5.76 26.61 -9.55
N VAL A 494 -6.37 27.68 -10.03
CA VAL A 494 -7.68 28.16 -9.56
C VAL A 494 -8.60 28.45 -10.75
N LYS A 495 -9.82 27.90 -10.72
CA LYS A 495 -10.97 28.42 -11.48
C LYS A 495 -11.90 29.14 -10.54
N SER A 496 -12.38 30.30 -10.92
CA SER A 496 -13.21 31.14 -10.07
C SER A 496 -14.25 31.90 -10.90
N ASP A 497 -15.40 32.20 -10.27
CA ASP A 497 -16.41 33.14 -10.75
C ASP A 497 -15.92 34.63 -10.65
N HIS A 498 -14.83 34.85 -9.92
CA HIS A 498 -14.15 36.13 -9.85
C HIS A 498 -13.15 36.28 -11.00
N ALA A 499 -13.18 37.43 -11.70
CA ALA A 499 -12.33 37.64 -12.89
C ALA A 499 -10.84 37.56 -12.59
N THR A 500 -10.38 38.10 -11.46
CA THR A 500 -8.97 38.11 -11.02
C THR A 500 -8.88 37.95 -9.52
N PRO A 501 -9.06 36.68 -9.01
CA PRO A 501 -8.92 36.45 -7.57
C PRO A 501 -7.49 36.75 -7.10
N ASN A 502 -7.38 37.27 -5.88
CA ASN A 502 -6.12 37.44 -5.20
C ASN A 502 -5.74 36.20 -4.44
N ILE A 503 -4.44 35.92 -4.32
CA ILE A 503 -3.87 34.87 -3.53
C ILE A 503 -2.95 35.43 -2.45
N TRP A 504 -3.25 35.13 -1.21
CA TRP A 504 -2.36 35.31 -0.08
C TRP A 504 -1.79 33.96 0.29
N ALA A 505 -0.47 33.83 0.23
CA ALA A 505 0.21 32.54 0.43
C ALA A 505 1.37 32.67 1.40
N TRP A 506 1.53 31.63 2.23
CA TRP A 506 2.55 31.54 3.27
C TRP A 506 3.01 30.11 3.49
N ASN A 507 4.09 29.96 4.22
CA ASN A 507 4.56 28.70 4.80
C ASN A 507 5.17 28.97 6.17
N ASP A 508 5.83 27.98 6.77
CA ASP A 508 6.46 28.16 8.09
C ASP A 508 7.57 29.22 8.12
N GLY A 509 8.14 29.53 6.97
CA GLY A 509 9.17 30.58 6.80
C GLY A 509 8.60 31.99 6.63
N GLY A 510 7.27 32.16 6.55
CA GLY A 510 6.61 33.44 6.35
C GLY A 510 5.84 33.55 5.03
N ASN A 511 5.58 34.79 4.60
CA ASN A 511 4.81 35.04 3.38
C ASN A 511 5.58 34.60 2.12
N LEU A 512 4.88 33.91 1.22
CA LEU A 512 5.37 33.48 -0.08
C LEU A 512 4.97 34.43 -1.22
N VAL A 513 4.30 35.53 -0.90
CA VAL A 513 3.90 36.57 -1.84
C VAL A 513 4.40 37.92 -1.36
N ASP A 514 4.76 38.78 -2.32
CA ASP A 514 5.20 40.14 -2.04
C ASP A 514 4.01 41.06 -1.74
N GLY A 515 4.23 42.09 -0.94
CA GLY A 515 3.23 43.08 -0.57
C GLY A 515 2.43 42.71 0.67
N GLY A 516 1.36 43.45 0.93
CA GLY A 516 0.40 43.21 2.01
C GLY A 516 -0.84 42.46 1.53
N TRP A 517 -1.72 42.14 2.47
CA TRP A 517 -3.05 41.64 2.15
C TRP A 517 -3.79 42.56 1.17
N PRO A 518 -4.48 42.06 0.13
CA PRO A 518 -4.88 40.63 -0.10
C PRO A 518 -3.93 39.80 -0.96
N GLY A 519 -2.70 40.26 -1.19
CA GLY A 519 -1.74 39.60 -2.06
C GLY A 519 -1.95 39.89 -3.54
N PRO A 520 -1.10 39.33 -4.42
CA PRO A 520 -1.19 39.56 -5.85
C PRO A 520 -2.42 38.91 -6.48
N GLN A 521 -2.90 39.50 -7.59
CA GLN A 521 -3.96 38.90 -8.40
C GLN A 521 -3.40 37.74 -9.24
N LEU A 522 -4.20 36.69 -9.41
CA LEU A 522 -3.92 35.57 -10.31
C LEU A 522 -4.25 35.99 -11.75
N THR A 523 -3.24 36.41 -12.49
CA THR A 523 -3.37 36.87 -13.89
C THR A 523 -2.88 35.86 -14.91
N ALA A 524 -1.93 34.98 -14.52
CA ALA A 524 -1.42 33.92 -15.38
C ALA A 524 -2.47 32.82 -15.57
N THR A 525 -2.63 32.33 -16.81
CA THR A 525 -3.61 31.27 -17.15
C THR A 525 -2.92 30.17 -17.95
N ASN A 526 -3.14 28.90 -17.60
CA ASN A 526 -2.60 27.79 -18.36
C ASN A 526 -3.51 27.42 -19.57
N SER A 527 -3.08 26.44 -20.38
CA SER A 527 -3.81 25.99 -21.59
C SER A 527 -5.22 25.48 -21.33
N ASP A 528 -5.51 25.04 -20.12
CA ASP A 528 -6.82 24.48 -19.72
C ASP A 528 -7.71 25.53 -19.04
N GLY A 529 -7.31 26.80 -19.07
CA GLY A 529 -8.06 27.93 -18.54
C GLY A 529 -8.00 28.09 -17.02
N TRP A 530 -7.06 27.43 -16.35
CA TRP A 530 -6.82 27.63 -14.92
C TRP A 530 -5.90 28.82 -14.69
N LYS A 531 -6.30 29.73 -13.86
CA LYS A 531 -5.41 30.77 -13.32
C LYS A 531 -4.45 30.11 -12.34
N TYR A 532 -3.17 30.49 -12.37
CA TYR A 532 -2.20 29.83 -11.52
C TYR A 532 -1.10 30.75 -10.97
N LYS A 533 -0.50 30.27 -9.89
CA LYS A 533 0.75 30.82 -9.37
C LYS A 533 1.63 29.68 -8.89
N THR A 534 2.89 29.68 -9.34
CA THR A 534 3.90 28.71 -8.89
C THR A 534 4.75 29.34 -7.80
N PHE A 535 4.99 28.61 -6.75
CA PHE A 535 5.80 28.97 -5.60
C PHE A 535 7.05 28.09 -5.60
N ASN A 536 8.21 28.69 -5.38
CA ASN A 536 9.46 27.95 -5.14
C ASN A 536 9.50 27.55 -3.65
N ALA A 537 8.70 26.57 -3.28
CA ALA A 537 8.55 26.10 -1.93
C ALA A 537 8.09 24.63 -1.96
N ASP A 538 8.52 23.86 -0.97
CA ASP A 538 8.10 22.45 -0.82
C ASP A 538 6.66 22.34 -0.32
N LYS A 539 6.11 23.40 0.27
CA LYS A 539 4.72 23.52 0.72
C LYS A 539 4.22 24.96 0.71
N VAL A 540 2.95 25.11 0.44
CA VAL A 540 2.24 26.39 0.37
C VAL A 540 0.94 26.34 1.15
N SER A 541 0.75 27.22 2.10
CA SER A 541 -0.55 27.53 2.69
C SER A 541 -1.08 28.78 2.03
N PHE A 542 -2.39 28.85 1.75
CA PHE A 542 -2.93 30.00 1.07
C PHE A 542 -4.41 30.22 1.36
N LYS A 543 -4.88 31.42 1.07
CA LYS A 543 -6.29 31.78 0.91
C LYS A 543 -6.50 32.60 -0.34
N LEU A 544 -7.71 32.59 -0.84
CA LEU A 544 -8.12 33.41 -1.97
C LEU A 544 -9.09 34.51 -1.51
N SER A 545 -9.14 35.61 -2.27
CA SER A 545 -10.10 36.66 -2.03
C SER A 545 -10.45 37.41 -3.33
N ASN A 546 -11.58 38.07 -3.36
CA ASN A 546 -11.94 39.00 -4.39
C ASN A 546 -11.55 40.39 -3.92
N ASN A 547 -10.33 40.83 -4.26
CA ASN A 547 -9.75 42.10 -3.83
C ASN A 547 -9.85 42.37 -2.31
N GLY A 548 -9.63 41.32 -1.51
CA GLY A 548 -9.68 41.36 -0.04
C GLY A 548 -11.04 41.10 0.59
N SER A 549 -12.11 41.12 -0.21
CA SER A 549 -13.46 40.70 0.19
C SER A 549 -13.77 39.26 -0.23
N GLN A 550 -14.89 38.70 0.20
CA GLN A 550 -15.33 37.35 -0.13
C GLN A 550 -14.22 36.31 0.06
N GLN A 551 -13.57 36.34 1.21
CA GLN A 551 -12.44 35.49 1.50
C GLN A 551 -12.84 34.02 1.50
N SER A 552 -11.98 33.17 0.89
CA SER A 552 -12.06 31.71 1.06
C SER A 552 -11.61 31.29 2.46
N GLY A 553 -11.99 30.09 2.90
CA GLY A 553 -11.28 29.43 3.99
C GLY A 553 -9.81 29.21 3.65
N ASP A 554 -8.95 29.18 4.66
CA ASP A 554 -7.54 28.89 4.53
C ASP A 554 -7.33 27.46 4.08
N LEU A 555 -6.40 27.24 3.18
CA LEU A 555 -5.88 25.92 2.80
C LEU A 555 -4.43 25.84 3.23
N PHE A 556 -4.11 24.79 3.97
CA PHE A 556 -2.81 24.66 4.61
C PHE A 556 -1.95 23.59 3.93
N ASN A 557 -0.64 23.89 3.84
CA ASN A 557 0.40 22.90 3.58
C ASN A 557 0.24 22.09 2.28
N VAL A 558 -0.15 22.71 1.20
CA VAL A 558 -0.21 22.09 -0.13
C VAL A 558 1.22 21.82 -0.62
N THR A 559 1.54 20.55 -0.93
CA THR A 559 2.91 20.08 -1.25
C THR A 559 3.10 19.65 -2.70
N ALA A 560 2.02 19.66 -3.50
CA ALA A 560 2.05 19.30 -4.91
C ALA A 560 1.18 20.25 -5.71
N ASP A 561 1.38 20.27 -7.03
CA ASP A 561 0.52 21.01 -7.95
C ASP A 561 -0.95 20.59 -7.74
N SER A 562 -1.79 21.59 -7.45
CA SER A 562 -3.16 21.34 -7.00
C SER A 562 -4.14 22.27 -7.68
N TYR A 563 -5.39 21.79 -7.81
CA TYR A 563 -6.46 22.45 -8.55
C TYR A 563 -7.66 22.70 -7.66
N TYR A 564 -8.19 23.95 -7.69
CA TYR A 564 -9.26 24.39 -6.82
C TYR A 564 -10.32 25.20 -7.57
N TYR A 565 -11.57 25.03 -7.17
CA TYR A 565 -12.65 25.94 -7.53
C TYR A 565 -12.87 26.91 -6.37
N TYR A 566 -12.83 28.21 -6.67
CA TYR A 566 -13.12 29.28 -5.74
C TYR A 566 -14.34 30.04 -6.24
N VAL A 567 -15.49 29.90 -5.56
CA VAL A 567 -16.81 30.40 -5.98
C VAL A 567 -17.46 31.16 -4.83
N GLY A 568 -17.81 32.43 -5.06
CA GLY A 568 -18.26 33.35 -4.02
C GLY A 568 -17.17 33.48 -2.95
N ASN A 569 -17.45 32.98 -1.73
CA ASN A 569 -16.49 32.93 -0.61
C ASN A 569 -16.00 31.52 -0.28
N GLY A 570 -16.30 30.55 -1.13
CA GLY A 570 -16.00 29.12 -0.87
C GLY A 570 -14.91 28.56 -1.75
N ILE A 571 -14.02 27.74 -1.20
CA ILE A 571 -12.98 27.02 -1.92
C ILE A 571 -13.09 25.51 -1.71
N THR A 572 -12.94 24.74 -2.78
CA THR A 572 -12.94 23.28 -2.74
C THR A 572 -11.94 22.71 -3.73
N SER A 573 -11.41 21.50 -3.44
CA SER A 573 -10.55 20.77 -4.38
C SER A 573 -11.34 20.40 -5.65
N ALA A 574 -10.71 20.51 -6.81
CA ALA A 574 -11.30 20.08 -8.07
C ALA A 574 -11.60 18.56 -8.09
N SER A 575 -10.86 17.76 -7.36
CA SER A 575 -11.12 16.32 -7.21
C SER A 575 -12.46 15.98 -6.55
N ASN A 576 -13.06 16.90 -5.80
CA ASN A 576 -14.39 16.73 -5.23
C ASN A 576 -15.52 16.86 -6.26
N MET A 577 -15.24 17.41 -7.45
CA MET A 577 -16.23 17.70 -8.49
C MET A 577 -15.92 17.01 -9.82
N GLU A 578 -15.39 15.81 -9.76
CA GLU A 578 -15.09 15.03 -10.98
C GLU A 578 -16.35 14.43 -11.60
N TYR A 579 -16.53 14.62 -12.92
CA TYR A 579 -17.55 13.94 -13.71
C TYR A 579 -17.02 13.63 -15.12
N ASN A 580 -17.60 12.60 -15.78
CA ASN A 580 -17.18 12.22 -17.13
C ASN A 580 -17.82 13.12 -18.18
N SER A 581 -17.14 13.34 -19.30
CA SER A 581 -17.71 14.08 -20.42
C SER A 581 -19.02 13.42 -20.87
N GLY A 582 -20.10 14.21 -20.97
CA GLY A 582 -21.44 13.74 -21.28
C GLY A 582 -22.32 13.32 -20.09
N GLU A 583 -21.76 13.24 -18.89
CA GLU A 583 -22.51 13.01 -17.66
C GLU A 583 -23.32 14.27 -17.31
N LYS A 584 -24.61 14.10 -17.07
CA LYS A 584 -25.54 15.20 -16.79
C LYS A 584 -25.66 15.39 -15.28
N VAL A 585 -24.78 16.17 -14.71
CA VAL A 585 -24.70 16.42 -13.27
C VAL A 585 -24.59 17.90 -12.97
N VAL A 586 -24.99 18.29 -11.76
CA VAL A 586 -24.74 19.60 -11.18
C VAL A 586 -24.20 19.44 -9.77
N TYR A 587 -23.51 20.47 -9.28
CA TYR A 587 -22.97 20.51 -7.91
C TYR A 587 -23.58 21.66 -7.15
N PHE A 588 -23.70 21.50 -5.83
CA PHE A 588 -24.28 22.52 -4.95
C PHE A 588 -23.60 22.55 -3.58
N SER A 589 -23.37 23.73 -3.04
CA SER A 589 -23.09 23.96 -1.61
C SER A 589 -23.81 25.17 -1.07
N ASN A 590 -24.27 25.09 0.18
CA ASN A 590 -24.82 26.23 0.88
C ASN A 590 -23.69 26.99 1.60
N ASN A 591 -23.09 27.96 0.93
CA ASN A 591 -21.99 28.77 1.45
C ASN A 591 -22.42 29.82 2.46
N THR A 592 -23.71 30.05 2.62
CA THR A 592 -24.30 30.99 3.59
C THR A 592 -25.34 30.29 4.46
N GLY A 593 -25.44 30.61 5.71
CA GLY A 593 -26.41 30.02 6.63
C GLY A 593 -25.98 28.61 7.12
N ASP A 594 -26.95 27.72 7.36
CA ASP A 594 -26.74 26.42 7.99
C ASP A 594 -26.11 25.40 7.02
N ASP A 595 -25.31 24.51 7.57
CA ASP A 595 -24.75 23.34 6.84
C ASP A 595 -25.84 22.25 6.77
N TRP A 596 -26.58 22.20 5.68
CA TRP A 596 -27.68 21.26 5.52
C TRP A 596 -27.22 19.81 5.63
N SER A 597 -27.87 19.02 6.47
CA SER A 597 -27.53 17.61 6.67
C SER A 597 -27.86 16.74 5.45
N SER A 598 -28.80 17.17 4.61
CA SER A 598 -29.21 16.54 3.36
C SER A 598 -29.70 17.59 2.36
N VAL A 599 -29.53 17.31 1.07
CA VAL A 599 -29.99 18.17 -0.02
C VAL A 599 -30.81 17.36 -1.00
N SER A 600 -31.89 17.97 -1.51
CA SER A 600 -32.61 17.50 -2.69
C SER A 600 -32.67 18.62 -3.74
N CYS A 601 -32.79 18.23 -5.01
CA CYS A 601 -32.95 19.14 -6.13
C CYS A 601 -34.28 18.88 -6.84
N TYR A 602 -35.11 19.89 -6.91
CA TYR A 602 -36.35 19.87 -7.66
C TYR A 602 -36.19 20.63 -8.96
N ALA A 603 -36.79 20.12 -10.05
CA ALA A 603 -36.69 20.74 -11.36
C ALA A 603 -38.06 20.98 -11.93
N TRP A 604 -38.30 22.18 -12.50
CA TRP A 604 -39.57 22.61 -13.04
C TRP A 604 -39.43 23.55 -14.26
N GLY A 605 -40.52 23.86 -14.95
CA GLY A 605 -40.56 24.91 -16.00
C GLY A 605 -40.24 24.42 -17.42
N SER A 606 -39.88 23.15 -17.65
CA SER A 606 -39.56 22.60 -18.96
C SER A 606 -40.54 21.50 -19.44
N GLY A 607 -41.77 21.54 -18.91
CA GLY A 607 -42.85 20.64 -19.31
C GLY A 607 -43.12 19.47 -18.34
N GLY A 608 -42.61 19.53 -17.11
CA GLY A 608 -42.89 18.56 -16.07
C GLY A 608 -41.91 18.60 -14.92
N GLU A 609 -42.25 17.93 -13.83
CA GLU A 609 -41.36 17.73 -12.67
C GLU A 609 -40.33 16.64 -12.97
N SER A 610 -39.29 16.98 -13.74
CA SER A 610 -38.39 16.06 -14.35
C SER A 610 -37.44 15.32 -13.38
N LEU A 611 -37.28 15.84 -12.15
CA LEU A 611 -36.56 15.21 -11.05
C LEU A 611 -37.46 14.60 -9.97
N GLY A 612 -38.74 14.39 -10.29
CA GLY A 612 -39.75 13.83 -9.41
C GLY A 612 -40.52 14.89 -8.67
N SER A 613 -41.53 14.48 -7.86
CA SER A 613 -42.31 15.37 -7.02
C SER A 613 -41.45 16.01 -5.93
N TRP A 614 -41.92 17.17 -5.41
CA TRP A 614 -41.26 17.86 -4.30
C TRP A 614 -40.94 16.90 -3.13
N PRO A 615 -39.74 16.91 -2.54
CA PRO A 615 -38.66 17.88 -2.69
C PRO A 615 -37.69 17.57 -3.84
N GLY A 616 -37.99 16.66 -4.76
CA GLY A 616 -37.17 16.32 -5.89
C GLY A 616 -36.16 15.20 -5.62
N LYS A 617 -35.14 15.10 -6.46
CA LYS A 617 -34.10 14.07 -6.41
C LYS A 617 -33.08 14.36 -5.31
N ALA A 618 -32.80 13.37 -4.48
CA ALA A 618 -31.79 13.47 -3.43
C ALA A 618 -30.38 13.64 -4.03
N ALA A 619 -29.59 14.52 -3.44
CA ALA A 619 -28.18 14.74 -3.76
C ALA A 619 -27.26 13.78 -2.98
N THR A 620 -26.10 13.52 -3.54
CA THR A 620 -25.02 12.75 -2.88
C THR A 620 -23.94 13.70 -2.40
N GLN A 621 -23.52 13.59 -1.14
CA GLN A 621 -22.36 14.34 -0.65
C GLN A 621 -21.08 13.79 -1.30
N VAL A 622 -20.27 14.70 -1.89
CA VAL A 622 -19.05 14.32 -2.62
C VAL A 622 -17.79 14.99 -2.08
N GLY A 623 -17.93 15.91 -1.13
CA GLY A 623 -16.80 16.61 -0.56
C GLY A 623 -17.22 17.74 0.37
N THR A 624 -16.31 18.69 0.55
CA THR A 624 -16.52 19.86 1.39
C THR A 624 -16.03 21.15 0.70
N VAL A 625 -16.56 22.27 1.16
CA VAL A 625 -16.19 23.63 0.77
C VAL A 625 -15.75 24.39 2.00
N ASN A 626 -14.55 24.97 1.97
CA ASN A 626 -14.05 25.81 3.06
C ASN A 626 -14.39 27.27 2.78
N ILE A 627 -15.00 27.95 3.73
CA ILE A 627 -15.34 29.37 3.68
C ILE A 627 -14.75 30.08 4.90
N TYR A 628 -14.50 31.38 4.76
CA TYR A 628 -14.08 32.22 5.87
C TYR A 628 -15.31 32.90 6.45
N ASP A 629 -15.55 32.73 7.72
CA ASP A 629 -16.62 33.43 8.46
C ASP A 629 -16.02 34.71 9.07
N GLU A 630 -16.37 35.85 8.49
CA GLU A 630 -15.92 37.16 8.95
C GLU A 630 -16.39 37.48 10.37
N GLY A 631 -17.57 36.94 10.77
CA GLY A 631 -18.14 37.17 12.09
C GLY A 631 -17.39 36.47 13.23
N SER A 632 -16.87 35.28 12.97
CA SER A 632 -16.11 34.50 13.94
C SER A 632 -14.58 34.53 13.70
N SER A 633 -14.13 35.16 12.60
CA SER A 633 -12.74 35.15 12.12
C SER A 633 -12.15 33.73 12.01
N SER A 634 -12.96 32.76 11.61
CA SER A 634 -12.60 31.35 11.52
C SER A 634 -12.97 30.75 10.17
N VAL A 635 -12.31 29.63 9.84
CA VAL A 635 -12.68 28.81 8.68
C VAL A 635 -13.81 27.88 9.09
N ILE A 636 -14.89 27.88 8.34
CA ILE A 636 -16.00 26.94 8.48
C ILE A 636 -16.11 26.07 7.23
N THR A 637 -16.52 24.83 7.43
CA THR A 637 -16.63 23.84 6.35
C THR A 637 -18.10 23.56 6.07
N ARG A 638 -18.48 23.54 4.80
CA ARG A 638 -19.82 23.18 4.30
C ARG A 638 -19.75 21.93 3.44
N LYS A 639 -20.84 21.18 3.40
CA LYS A 639 -20.95 20.00 2.52
C LYS A 639 -21.09 20.41 1.07
N LEU A 640 -20.44 19.65 0.19
CA LEU A 640 -20.57 19.74 -1.26
C LEU A 640 -21.39 18.55 -1.76
N TRP A 641 -22.39 18.83 -2.57
CA TRP A 641 -23.38 17.88 -3.05
C TRP A 641 -23.35 17.75 -4.56
N LYS A 642 -23.49 16.52 -5.07
CA LYS A 642 -23.64 16.18 -6.50
C LYS A 642 -25.05 15.68 -6.75
N VAL A 643 -25.70 16.16 -7.81
CA VAL A 643 -27.02 15.71 -8.26
C VAL A 643 -26.92 15.23 -9.70
N ASP A 644 -27.42 14.03 -9.98
CA ASP A 644 -27.68 13.56 -11.34
C ASP A 644 -28.97 14.21 -11.85
N VAL A 645 -28.83 15.02 -12.88
CA VAL A 645 -29.92 15.77 -13.53
C VAL A 645 -30.22 15.25 -14.94
N SER A 646 -29.97 13.95 -15.20
CA SER A 646 -30.16 13.32 -16.53
C SER A 646 -31.55 13.53 -17.11
N ASN A 647 -32.57 13.64 -16.26
CA ASN A 647 -33.95 13.81 -16.67
C ASN A 647 -34.39 15.29 -16.71
N ALA A 648 -33.56 16.23 -16.28
CA ALA A 648 -33.85 17.66 -16.39
C ALA A 648 -33.10 18.24 -17.57
N PRO A 649 -33.76 18.89 -18.54
CA PRO A 649 -33.06 19.49 -19.67
C PRO A 649 -32.29 20.74 -19.23
N GLU A 650 -31.26 21.14 -19.99
CA GLU A 650 -30.64 22.44 -19.79
C GLU A 650 -31.68 23.56 -19.96
N GLY A 651 -31.59 24.58 -19.11
CA GLY A 651 -32.55 25.67 -19.03
C GLY A 651 -33.76 25.43 -18.12
N ALA A 652 -34.00 24.22 -17.63
CA ALA A 652 -35.01 23.97 -16.58
C ALA A 652 -34.64 24.75 -15.31
N ASN A 653 -35.66 25.15 -14.52
CA ASN A 653 -35.39 25.76 -13.21
C ASN A 653 -35.08 24.68 -12.19
N LEU A 654 -33.98 24.84 -11.46
CA LEU A 654 -33.58 23.98 -10.35
C LEU A 654 -33.76 24.70 -9.01
N ILE A 655 -34.30 24.00 -8.03
CA ILE A 655 -34.39 24.45 -6.63
C ILE A 655 -33.68 23.46 -5.75
N PHE A 656 -32.60 23.88 -5.09
CA PHE A 656 -31.97 23.09 -4.05
C PHE A 656 -32.61 23.36 -2.72
N ASN A 657 -32.89 22.31 -1.95
CA ASN A 657 -33.62 22.40 -0.67
C ASN A 657 -33.06 21.41 0.35
N ASN A 658 -33.34 21.63 1.64
CA ASN A 658 -32.88 20.76 2.73
C ASN A 658 -33.81 19.54 2.95
N LYS A 659 -34.25 18.90 1.88
CA LYS A 659 -35.08 17.68 1.84
C LYS A 659 -36.51 17.92 2.39
N GLY A 660 -37.10 19.06 2.05
CA GLY A 660 -38.46 19.39 2.41
C GLY A 660 -38.65 20.10 3.76
N GLY A 661 -37.52 20.44 4.43
CA GLY A 661 -37.51 21.09 5.75
C GLY A 661 -37.75 22.59 5.79
N GLY A 662 -38.29 23.20 4.73
CA GLY A 662 -38.65 24.62 4.71
C GLY A 662 -37.55 25.60 4.34
N GLN A 663 -36.28 25.11 4.10
CA GLN A 663 -35.21 25.95 3.56
C GLN A 663 -34.93 25.54 2.13
N GLN A 664 -34.86 26.51 1.23
CA GLN A 664 -34.53 26.33 -0.18
C GLN A 664 -33.80 27.56 -0.69
N VAL A 665 -33.07 27.38 -1.77
CA VAL A 665 -32.45 28.49 -2.52
C VAL A 665 -33.39 28.97 -3.61
N SER A 666 -33.14 30.20 -4.13
CA SER A 666 -33.83 30.72 -5.29
C SER A 666 -33.57 29.82 -6.51
N ASP A 667 -34.53 29.88 -7.46
CA ASP A 667 -34.45 29.16 -8.71
C ASP A 667 -33.15 29.50 -9.46
N VAL A 668 -32.47 28.46 -9.96
CA VAL A 668 -31.33 28.61 -10.86
C VAL A 668 -31.56 27.82 -12.14
N SER A 669 -31.05 28.30 -13.29
CA SER A 669 -31.18 27.61 -14.57
C SER A 669 -30.27 26.41 -14.61
N CYS A 670 -30.78 25.23 -14.97
CA CYS A 670 -30.01 24.00 -15.14
C CYS A 670 -28.98 24.14 -16.25
N GLN A 671 -27.73 23.96 -15.90
CA GLN A 671 -26.62 23.80 -16.85
C GLN A 671 -25.76 22.62 -16.39
N TYR A 672 -25.53 21.64 -17.28
CA TYR A 672 -24.78 20.45 -16.92
C TYR A 672 -23.31 20.80 -16.59
N GLY A 673 -22.76 20.17 -15.57
CA GLY A 673 -21.44 20.44 -15.07
C GLY A 673 -21.27 21.76 -14.33
N LEU A 674 -22.37 22.47 -13.97
CA LEU A 674 -22.28 23.69 -13.18
C LEU A 674 -22.20 23.38 -11.68
N TYR A 675 -21.34 24.12 -11.00
CA TYR A 675 -21.34 24.19 -9.54
C TYR A 675 -22.05 25.47 -9.12
N TYR A 676 -23.11 25.30 -8.35
CA TYR A 676 -23.91 26.37 -7.78
C TYR A 676 -23.57 26.57 -6.30
N SER A 677 -23.28 27.79 -5.92
CA SER A 677 -23.31 28.21 -4.52
C SER A 677 -24.36 29.32 -4.36
N VAL A 678 -24.74 29.59 -3.13
CA VAL A 678 -25.70 30.69 -2.88
C VAL A 678 -25.20 32.05 -3.36
N ASN A 679 -23.87 32.22 -3.45
CA ASN A 679 -23.18 33.47 -3.78
C ASN A 679 -22.48 33.49 -5.15
N GLY A 680 -22.64 32.45 -5.96
CA GLY A 680 -21.98 32.39 -7.26
C GLY A 680 -22.11 31.03 -7.94
N SER A 681 -21.64 30.92 -9.17
CA SER A 681 -21.62 29.65 -9.89
C SER A 681 -20.47 29.61 -10.89
N ILE A 682 -19.99 28.41 -11.19
CA ILE A 682 -18.91 28.20 -12.17
C ILE A 682 -19.08 26.88 -12.90
N VAL A 683 -18.70 26.82 -14.17
CA VAL A 683 -18.62 25.57 -14.95
C VAL A 683 -17.46 24.74 -14.44
N VAL A 684 -17.76 23.53 -13.96
CA VAL A 684 -16.79 22.52 -13.59
C VAL A 684 -16.26 21.86 -14.87
N SER A 685 -14.96 21.73 -15.00
CA SER A 685 -14.38 21.01 -16.11
C SER A 685 -14.66 19.51 -15.96
N PRO A 686 -15.17 18.82 -16.99
CA PRO A 686 -15.26 17.36 -16.94
C PRO A 686 -13.87 16.77 -16.71
N LYS A 687 -13.84 15.63 -16.05
CA LYS A 687 -12.60 14.86 -15.88
C LYS A 687 -11.95 14.72 -17.26
N LYS A 688 -10.75 15.23 -17.42
CA LYS A 688 -9.96 14.94 -18.62
C LYS A 688 -9.93 13.41 -18.70
N ALA A 689 -10.45 12.83 -19.76
CA ALA A 689 -10.33 11.41 -19.99
C ALA A 689 -8.87 11.09 -19.78
N GLN A 690 -8.54 10.30 -18.75
CA GLN A 690 -7.16 9.92 -18.50
C GLN A 690 -6.71 9.28 -19.80
N ALA A 691 -5.71 9.87 -20.46
CA ALA A 691 -5.26 9.38 -21.74
C ALA A 691 -4.98 7.90 -21.54
N LYS A 692 -5.81 7.05 -22.15
CA LYS A 692 -5.61 5.60 -22.07
C LYS A 692 -4.22 5.35 -22.58
N THR A 693 -3.46 4.60 -21.85
CA THR A 693 -2.15 4.15 -22.28
C THR A 693 -2.20 2.66 -22.56
N VAL A 694 -1.49 2.23 -23.59
CA VAL A 694 -1.28 0.82 -23.92
C VAL A 694 0.23 0.61 -24.00
N THR A 695 0.76 -0.30 -23.20
CA THR A 695 2.19 -0.65 -23.20
C THR A 695 2.38 -2.00 -23.89
N ILE A 696 3.23 -2.04 -24.90
CA ILE A 696 3.62 -3.28 -25.57
C ILE A 696 4.99 -3.71 -25.04
N TYR A 697 5.05 -4.90 -24.49
CA TYR A 697 6.26 -5.55 -24.00
C TYR A 697 6.72 -6.63 -24.97
N VAL A 698 8.02 -6.67 -25.25
CA VAL A 698 8.58 -7.71 -26.12
C VAL A 698 9.87 -8.28 -25.55
N LYS A 699 10.00 -9.61 -25.59
CA LYS A 699 11.27 -10.31 -25.34
C LYS A 699 11.86 -10.84 -26.66
N SER A 700 13.16 -10.73 -26.76
CA SER A 700 13.93 -11.17 -27.95
C SER A 700 15.35 -11.51 -27.54
N ASN A 701 15.99 -12.38 -28.33
CA ASN A 701 17.46 -12.63 -28.31
C ASN A 701 18.27 -11.54 -29.03
N HIS A 702 17.63 -10.63 -29.75
CA HIS A 702 18.27 -9.49 -30.37
C HIS A 702 18.65 -8.40 -29.35
N ASN A 703 19.73 -7.68 -29.62
CA ASN A 703 20.17 -6.54 -28.83
C ASN A 703 19.40 -5.26 -29.18
N GLY A 704 18.11 -5.29 -28.97
CA GLY A 704 17.16 -4.23 -29.29
C GLY A 704 16.35 -4.55 -30.54
N LEU A 705 15.13 -4.03 -30.56
CA LEU A 705 14.17 -4.14 -31.67
C LEU A 705 13.62 -2.76 -31.98
N ASN A 706 13.22 -2.54 -33.22
CA ASN A 706 12.44 -1.36 -33.59
C ASN A 706 10.95 -1.70 -33.55
N ILE A 707 10.13 -0.73 -33.12
CA ILE A 707 8.67 -0.84 -33.11
C ILE A 707 8.08 0.18 -34.08
N TRP A 708 7.19 -0.27 -34.94
CA TRP A 708 6.34 0.57 -35.77
C TRP A 708 4.89 0.41 -35.34
N ALA A 709 4.22 1.50 -35.02
CA ALA A 709 2.89 1.44 -34.41
C ALA A 709 1.95 2.55 -34.90
N TRP A 710 0.66 2.23 -34.99
CA TRP A 710 -0.39 3.14 -35.47
C TRP A 710 -1.75 2.87 -34.80
N ASN A 711 -2.66 3.88 -34.89
CA ASN A 711 -4.07 3.73 -34.58
C ASN A 711 -4.89 4.30 -35.76
N GLY A 712 -5.58 3.42 -36.50
CA GLY A 712 -6.23 3.77 -37.76
C GLY A 712 -5.19 4.29 -38.77
N SER A 713 -5.34 5.52 -39.24
CA SER A 713 -4.37 6.17 -40.12
C SER A 713 -3.28 6.99 -39.41
N THR A 714 -3.33 7.08 -38.07
CA THR A 714 -2.42 7.92 -37.29
C THR A 714 -1.19 7.13 -36.85
N ASN A 715 0.00 7.60 -37.22
CA ASN A 715 1.25 7.04 -36.71
C ASN A 715 1.43 7.41 -35.22
N LEU A 716 1.74 6.44 -34.39
CA LEU A 716 1.91 6.58 -32.92
C LEU A 716 3.37 6.63 -32.48
N VAL A 717 4.32 6.52 -33.41
CA VAL A 717 5.75 6.59 -33.13
C VAL A 717 6.39 7.76 -33.87
N GLU A 718 7.43 8.35 -33.29
CA GLU A 718 8.17 9.42 -33.92
C GLU A 718 9.06 8.92 -35.08
N GLY A 719 9.22 9.75 -36.10
CA GLY A 719 10.10 9.47 -37.22
C GLY A 719 9.46 8.64 -38.34
N SER A 720 10.32 8.06 -39.19
CA SER A 720 9.97 7.17 -40.30
C SER A 720 10.32 5.73 -39.99
N TRP A 721 9.83 4.79 -40.85
CA TRP A 721 10.27 3.39 -40.80
C TRP A 721 11.81 3.28 -40.69
N PRO A 722 12.36 2.43 -39.80
CA PRO A 722 11.73 1.32 -39.07
C PRO A 722 11.16 1.67 -37.68
N GLY A 723 11.03 2.95 -37.34
CA GLY A 723 10.56 3.41 -36.04
C GLY A 723 11.63 3.43 -34.95
N PRO A 724 11.29 3.84 -33.73
CA PRO A 724 12.23 3.95 -32.60
C PRO A 724 12.81 2.59 -32.20
N ARG A 725 14.07 2.59 -31.82
CA ARG A 725 14.77 1.40 -31.33
C ARG A 725 14.60 1.24 -29.83
N LEU A 726 14.12 0.08 -29.40
CA LEU A 726 14.01 -0.32 -28.01
C LEU A 726 15.35 -0.93 -27.56
N SER A 727 16.13 -0.19 -26.79
CA SER A 727 17.49 -0.58 -26.38
C SER A 727 17.60 -0.94 -24.89
N GLN A 728 16.61 -0.57 -24.09
CA GLN A 728 16.58 -0.76 -22.64
C GLN A 728 15.59 -1.87 -22.26
N LYS A 729 16.04 -2.83 -21.45
CA LYS A 729 15.21 -3.87 -20.86
C LYS A 729 14.88 -3.52 -19.42
N ASN A 730 13.66 -3.83 -18.97
CA ASN A 730 13.31 -3.78 -17.56
C ASN A 730 14.04 -4.91 -16.77
N SER A 731 13.89 -4.93 -15.44
CA SER A 731 14.50 -5.94 -14.55
C SER A 731 14.13 -7.39 -14.91
N SER A 732 12.98 -7.60 -15.55
CA SER A 732 12.51 -8.91 -16.04
C SER A 732 12.94 -9.23 -17.48
N GLY A 733 13.76 -8.38 -18.11
CA GLY A 733 14.33 -8.58 -19.43
C GLY A 733 13.42 -8.25 -20.62
N TRP A 734 12.34 -7.50 -20.40
CA TRP A 734 11.43 -7.02 -21.44
C TRP A 734 11.84 -5.67 -21.97
N TYR A 735 11.86 -5.49 -23.29
CA TYR A 735 11.76 -4.20 -23.93
C TYR A 735 10.32 -3.73 -23.87
N SER A 736 10.08 -2.43 -23.77
CA SER A 736 8.71 -1.90 -23.76
C SER A 736 8.59 -0.56 -24.47
N TYR A 737 7.39 -0.27 -24.96
CA TYR A 737 7.00 1.04 -25.46
C TYR A 737 5.57 1.33 -25.04
N THR A 738 5.35 2.52 -24.45
CA THR A 738 4.03 2.96 -23.97
C THR A 738 3.45 3.99 -24.93
N PHE A 739 2.24 3.74 -25.40
CA PHE A 739 1.48 4.61 -26.29
C PHE A 739 0.37 5.31 -25.52
N THR A 740 0.20 6.61 -25.73
CA THR A 740 -0.95 7.36 -25.22
C THR A 740 -2.08 7.24 -26.22
N THR A 741 -2.85 6.16 -26.13
CA THR A 741 -3.95 5.81 -27.03
C THR A 741 -4.89 4.81 -26.36
N ASP A 742 -6.11 4.69 -26.84
CA ASP A 742 -7.06 3.66 -26.40
C ASP A 742 -6.82 2.29 -27.07
N LYS A 743 -6.13 2.28 -28.21
CA LYS A 743 -5.73 1.06 -28.92
C LYS A 743 -4.49 1.32 -29.78
N VAL A 744 -3.72 0.28 -30.01
CA VAL A 744 -2.51 0.30 -30.84
C VAL A 744 -2.47 -0.90 -31.76
N SER A 745 -2.13 -0.64 -33.02
CA SER A 745 -1.70 -1.68 -33.97
C SER A 745 -0.20 -1.51 -34.19
N PHE A 746 0.54 -2.61 -34.28
CA PHE A 746 2.00 -2.52 -34.32
C PHE A 746 2.65 -3.75 -34.99
N LYS A 747 3.92 -3.60 -35.31
CA LYS A 747 4.85 -4.67 -35.67
C LYS A 747 6.27 -4.36 -35.16
N PHE A 748 7.06 -5.38 -35.01
CA PHE A 748 8.48 -5.27 -34.68
C PHE A 748 9.37 -5.59 -35.88
N ASN A 749 10.60 -5.09 -35.82
CA ASN A 749 11.62 -5.41 -36.80
C ASN A 749 13.02 -5.30 -36.18
N ASP A 750 14.00 -5.99 -36.79
CA ASP A 750 15.40 -5.81 -36.44
C ASP A 750 16.06 -4.81 -37.39
N ASN A 751 16.04 -3.53 -37.00
CA ASN A 751 16.63 -2.43 -37.77
C ASN A 751 16.15 -2.33 -39.24
N GLY A 752 14.87 -2.59 -39.47
CA GLY A 752 14.26 -2.54 -40.80
C GLY A 752 14.39 -3.83 -41.64
N ASN A 753 15.19 -4.81 -41.18
CA ASN A 753 15.44 -6.04 -41.91
C ASN A 753 14.35 -7.11 -41.69
N GLN A 754 14.52 -7.95 -40.70
CA GLN A 754 13.55 -9.00 -40.37
C GLN A 754 12.36 -8.38 -39.61
N GLN A 755 11.19 -8.36 -40.21
CA GLN A 755 9.99 -7.82 -39.60
C GLN A 755 8.96 -8.91 -39.28
N THR A 756 8.16 -8.65 -38.21
CA THR A 756 7.04 -9.52 -37.85
C THR A 756 5.79 -9.21 -38.64
N GLY A 757 4.80 -10.09 -38.59
CA GLY A 757 3.44 -9.75 -38.93
C GLY A 757 2.89 -8.64 -38.04
N GLU A 758 1.82 -8.02 -38.49
CA GLU A 758 1.15 -6.92 -37.80
C GLU A 758 0.13 -7.48 -36.79
N VAL A 759 0.08 -6.87 -35.61
CA VAL A 759 -0.94 -7.11 -34.60
C VAL A 759 -1.82 -5.88 -34.50
N TYR A 760 -3.13 -6.06 -34.59
CA TYR A 760 -4.10 -4.98 -34.69
C TYR A 760 -4.88 -4.77 -33.41
N ASP A 761 -5.25 -3.50 -33.16
CA ASP A 761 -6.26 -3.06 -32.21
C ASP A 761 -6.09 -3.58 -30.76
N VAL A 762 -4.86 -3.61 -30.28
CA VAL A 762 -4.56 -3.97 -28.89
C VAL A 762 -4.98 -2.83 -27.96
N THR A 763 -5.81 -3.12 -26.96
CA THR A 763 -6.46 -2.14 -26.07
C THR A 763 -5.98 -2.18 -24.63
N ALA A 764 -5.03 -3.08 -24.31
CA ALA A 764 -4.46 -3.25 -22.97
C ALA A 764 -2.98 -3.62 -23.06
N ASP A 765 -2.25 -3.44 -21.97
CA ASP A 765 -0.87 -3.85 -21.84
C ASP A 765 -0.69 -5.31 -22.22
N SER A 766 0.26 -5.61 -23.09
CA SER A 766 0.38 -6.92 -23.72
C SER A 766 1.83 -7.34 -23.92
N TYR A 767 2.09 -8.63 -23.74
CA TYR A 767 3.42 -9.24 -23.74
C TYR A 767 3.60 -10.17 -24.93
N TYR A 768 4.74 -10.04 -25.63
CA TYR A 768 5.04 -10.80 -26.85
C TYR A 768 6.48 -11.31 -26.86
N TYR A 769 6.69 -12.41 -27.55
CA TYR A 769 8.02 -12.90 -27.92
C TYR A 769 8.28 -12.62 -29.39
N TYR A 770 9.46 -12.07 -29.68
CA TYR A 770 9.99 -11.99 -31.04
C TYR A 770 10.94 -13.17 -31.27
N VAL A 771 10.55 -14.09 -32.15
CA VAL A 771 11.27 -15.33 -32.45
C VAL A 771 11.43 -15.44 -33.97
N ASP A 772 12.65 -15.26 -34.50
CA ASP A 772 13.01 -15.46 -35.91
C ASP A 772 12.01 -14.78 -36.91
N GLY A 773 11.62 -13.56 -36.63
CA GLY A 773 10.67 -12.80 -37.45
C GLY A 773 9.18 -13.10 -37.17
N ALA A 774 8.88 -14.01 -36.27
CA ALA A 774 7.51 -14.21 -35.77
C ALA A 774 7.28 -13.43 -34.47
N LEU A 775 6.07 -12.90 -34.31
CA LEU A 775 5.59 -12.32 -33.09
C LEU A 775 4.56 -13.25 -32.46
N ILE A 776 4.79 -13.65 -31.22
CA ILE A 776 3.99 -14.63 -30.48
C ILE A 776 3.51 -13.99 -29.18
N LYS A 777 2.21 -14.04 -28.91
CA LYS A 777 1.65 -13.55 -27.65
C LYS A 777 2.12 -14.44 -26.49
N ALA A 778 2.60 -13.86 -25.42
CA ALA A 778 3.17 -14.63 -24.30
C ALA A 778 2.18 -15.66 -23.72
N ASN A 779 0.89 -15.28 -23.63
CA ASN A 779 -0.16 -16.18 -23.14
C ASN A 779 -0.39 -17.40 -24.02
N ASP A 780 -0.08 -17.33 -25.31
CA ASP A 780 -0.30 -18.44 -26.27
C ASP A 780 0.62 -19.63 -26.04
N ILE A 781 1.75 -19.39 -25.36
CA ILE A 781 2.74 -20.41 -25.00
C ILE A 781 2.97 -20.47 -23.47
N ALA A 782 2.05 -19.94 -22.68
CA ALA A 782 2.11 -19.99 -21.23
C ALA A 782 1.89 -21.41 -20.69
N HIS A 783 2.63 -21.79 -19.66
CA HIS A 783 2.48 -23.05 -18.95
C HIS A 783 2.87 -22.91 -17.48
N SER A 784 2.35 -23.79 -16.64
CA SER A 784 2.63 -23.80 -15.21
C SER A 784 4.04 -24.32 -14.90
N SER A 785 4.66 -23.84 -13.83
CA SER A 785 5.94 -24.34 -13.32
C SER A 785 5.83 -25.86 -13.07
N GLY A 786 6.74 -26.63 -13.67
CA GLY A 786 6.73 -28.09 -13.60
C GLY A 786 5.71 -28.79 -14.52
N GLU A 787 4.91 -28.04 -15.29
CA GLU A 787 4.05 -28.62 -16.33
C GLU A 787 4.92 -29.17 -17.45
N LYS A 788 4.75 -30.46 -17.76
CA LYS A 788 5.49 -31.13 -18.82
C LYS A 788 4.77 -30.94 -20.16
N VAL A 789 5.09 -29.83 -20.84
CA VAL A 789 4.50 -29.45 -22.11
C VAL A 789 5.57 -29.07 -23.12
N VAL A 790 5.23 -29.17 -24.39
CA VAL A 790 5.99 -28.61 -25.52
C VAL A 790 5.03 -27.87 -26.44
N PHE A 791 5.58 -26.93 -27.18
CA PHE A 791 4.85 -26.15 -28.15
C PHE A 791 5.44 -26.37 -29.54
N PHE A 792 4.58 -26.24 -30.55
CA PHE A 792 4.99 -26.36 -31.95
C PHE A 792 4.33 -25.30 -32.80
N CYS A 793 5.06 -24.75 -33.79
CA CYS A 793 4.55 -23.85 -34.80
C CYS A 793 5.31 -24.06 -36.11
N ASN A 794 4.60 -24.41 -37.21
CA ASN A 794 5.22 -24.56 -38.53
C ASN A 794 5.42 -23.18 -39.20
N MET A 795 6.43 -22.44 -38.79
CA MET A 795 6.61 -21.05 -39.21
C MET A 795 6.86 -20.87 -40.70
N ASN A 796 7.59 -21.79 -41.32
CA ASN A 796 8.05 -21.69 -42.71
C ASN A 796 7.31 -22.64 -43.67
N GLY A 797 6.32 -23.40 -43.20
CA GLY A 797 5.57 -24.37 -43.98
C GLY A 797 4.06 -24.09 -43.99
N ASP A 798 3.30 -25.12 -44.29
CA ASP A 798 1.83 -25.05 -44.33
C ASP A 798 1.24 -24.88 -42.93
N ASP A 799 0.11 -24.18 -42.83
CA ASP A 799 -0.65 -24.04 -41.60
C ASP A 799 -1.60 -25.24 -41.42
N TYR A 800 -1.07 -26.32 -40.89
CA TYR A 800 -1.83 -27.58 -40.77
C TYR A 800 -3.08 -27.43 -39.90
N SER A 801 -4.11 -28.16 -40.22
CA SER A 801 -5.36 -28.18 -39.44
C SER A 801 -5.26 -29.01 -38.17
N ALA A 802 -4.31 -29.92 -38.08
CA ALA A 802 -4.01 -30.75 -36.92
C ALA A 802 -2.52 -31.10 -36.87
N ILE A 803 -1.99 -31.23 -35.68
CA ILE A 803 -0.62 -31.67 -35.41
C ILE A 803 -0.66 -32.80 -34.36
N SER A 804 0.14 -33.82 -34.58
CA SER A 804 0.47 -34.86 -33.60
C SER A 804 1.97 -34.88 -33.33
N CYS A 805 2.35 -35.43 -32.21
CA CYS A 805 3.76 -35.64 -31.84
C CYS A 805 3.98 -37.10 -31.41
N TYR A 806 4.97 -37.69 -32.00
CA TYR A 806 5.49 -39.02 -31.63
C TYR A 806 6.77 -38.86 -30.87
N ALA A 807 6.98 -39.69 -29.83
CA ALA A 807 8.18 -39.67 -29.00
C ALA A 807 8.82 -41.05 -28.97
N TRP A 808 10.15 -41.11 -29.19
CA TRP A 808 10.93 -42.35 -29.23
C TRP A 808 12.34 -42.18 -28.59
N GLY A 809 13.05 -43.31 -28.42
CA GLY A 809 14.47 -43.28 -28.03
C GLY A 809 14.78 -43.26 -26.54
N SER A 810 13.80 -43.24 -25.67
CA SER A 810 13.95 -43.35 -24.22
C SER A 810 13.47 -44.67 -23.62
N GLY A 811 13.34 -45.68 -24.46
CA GLY A 811 12.90 -47.01 -24.08
C GLY A 811 11.39 -47.24 -24.06
N ASN A 812 10.58 -46.23 -24.26
CA ASN A 812 9.13 -46.32 -24.34
C ASN A 812 8.58 -45.30 -25.36
N GLU A 813 7.65 -45.72 -26.19
CA GLU A 813 6.85 -44.84 -27.03
C GLU A 813 5.80 -44.08 -26.17
N SER A 814 6.27 -43.08 -25.44
CA SER A 814 5.55 -42.46 -24.33
C SER A 814 4.34 -41.62 -24.74
N LEU A 815 4.19 -41.35 -26.08
CA LEU A 815 3.06 -40.64 -26.64
C LEU A 815 2.17 -41.54 -27.50
N GLY A 816 2.27 -42.85 -27.36
CA GLY A 816 1.48 -43.86 -28.08
C GLY A 816 2.12 -44.25 -29.41
N SER A 817 1.43 -45.12 -30.17
CA SER A 817 1.84 -45.52 -31.55
C SER A 817 1.75 -44.33 -32.50
N TRP A 818 2.47 -44.44 -33.64
CA TRP A 818 2.44 -43.45 -34.71
C TRP A 818 0.99 -43.17 -35.15
N PRO A 819 0.56 -41.92 -35.38
CA PRO A 819 1.35 -40.67 -35.44
C PRO A 819 1.58 -39.99 -34.06
N GLY A 820 1.31 -40.66 -32.96
CA GLY A 820 1.54 -40.18 -31.61
C GLY A 820 0.31 -39.42 -31.06
N LYS A 821 0.57 -38.57 -30.07
CA LYS A 821 -0.46 -37.82 -29.36
C LYS A 821 -0.80 -36.52 -30.10
N SER A 822 -2.06 -36.22 -30.26
CA SER A 822 -2.54 -34.99 -30.89
C SER A 822 -2.32 -33.80 -30.00
N ALA A 823 -1.89 -32.69 -30.60
CA ALA A 823 -1.71 -31.40 -29.95
C ALA A 823 -2.99 -30.55 -30.01
N THR A 824 -3.12 -29.61 -29.12
CA THR A 824 -4.23 -28.65 -29.05
C THR A 824 -3.74 -27.28 -29.48
N GLN A 825 -4.48 -26.56 -30.32
CA GLN A 825 -4.14 -25.20 -30.68
C GLN A 825 -4.21 -24.31 -29.44
N SER A 826 -3.14 -23.58 -29.16
CA SER A 826 -3.02 -22.69 -28.00
C SER A 826 -2.94 -21.21 -28.37
N GLY A 827 -2.59 -20.90 -29.63
CA GLY A 827 -2.44 -19.51 -30.02
C GLY A 827 -2.06 -19.33 -31.49
N THR A 828 -1.49 -18.15 -31.78
CA THR A 828 -1.18 -17.70 -33.16
C THR A 828 0.16 -16.96 -33.20
N ALA A 829 1.03 -17.32 -34.13
CA ALA A 829 2.22 -16.59 -34.51
C ALA A 829 1.94 -15.66 -35.69
N TYR A 830 2.41 -14.42 -35.60
CA TYR A 830 2.25 -13.38 -36.63
C TYR A 830 3.59 -13.19 -37.36
N LEU A 831 3.58 -13.49 -38.67
CA LEU A 831 4.76 -13.47 -39.54
C LEU A 831 4.54 -12.52 -40.71
N TYR A 832 5.64 -12.17 -41.41
CA TYR A 832 5.63 -11.28 -42.56
C TYR A 832 6.36 -11.90 -43.75
N ASN A 833 5.69 -11.95 -44.90
CA ASN A 833 6.29 -12.25 -46.20
C ASN A 833 5.44 -11.56 -47.27
N ASN A 834 5.84 -10.36 -47.73
CA ASN A 834 5.06 -9.49 -48.60
C ASN A 834 3.62 -9.21 -48.12
N GLY A 835 3.39 -9.28 -46.84
CA GLY A 835 2.13 -9.13 -46.12
C GLY A 835 2.12 -9.96 -44.85
N THR A 836 1.23 -9.59 -43.94
CA THR A 836 1.06 -10.33 -42.67
C THR A 836 0.33 -11.65 -42.98
N TYR A 837 0.87 -12.74 -42.44
CA TYR A 837 0.21 -14.03 -42.41
C TYR A 837 0.37 -14.66 -41.01
N THR A 838 -0.43 -15.66 -40.69
CA THR A 838 -0.45 -16.30 -39.40
C THR A 838 -0.18 -17.80 -39.49
N ARG A 839 0.32 -18.37 -38.39
CA ARG A 839 0.47 -19.80 -38.16
C ARG A 839 -0.07 -20.18 -36.80
N LYS A 840 -0.71 -21.34 -36.71
CA LYS A 840 -1.22 -21.88 -35.47
C LYS A 840 -0.05 -22.30 -34.57
N ILE A 841 -0.20 -22.03 -33.27
CA ILE A 841 0.68 -22.57 -32.23
C ILE A 841 -0.06 -23.73 -31.58
N TRP A 842 0.61 -24.84 -31.42
CA TRP A 842 0.09 -26.08 -30.88
C TRP A 842 0.74 -26.38 -29.54
N LYS A 843 -0.03 -26.70 -28.50
CA LYS A 843 0.40 -27.14 -27.17
C LYS A 843 0.19 -28.65 -27.03
N LEU A 844 1.19 -29.34 -26.51
CA LEU A 844 1.13 -30.76 -26.22
C LEU A 844 1.58 -31.06 -24.79
N SER A 845 0.71 -31.69 -24.01
CA SER A 845 1.07 -32.22 -22.69
C SER A 845 1.76 -33.57 -22.84
N ILE A 846 2.94 -33.69 -22.23
CA ILE A 846 3.85 -34.84 -22.35
C ILE A 846 4.30 -35.38 -20.96
N PRO A 847 3.37 -35.72 -20.04
CA PRO A 847 3.72 -36.02 -18.65
C PRO A 847 4.65 -37.22 -18.48
N ASN A 848 4.59 -38.17 -19.43
CA ASN A 848 5.35 -39.42 -19.42
C ASN A 848 6.57 -39.46 -20.34
N THR A 849 6.82 -38.36 -21.07
CA THR A 849 7.99 -38.26 -21.97
C THR A 849 9.12 -37.57 -21.23
N PRO A 850 10.27 -38.20 -21.03
CA PRO A 850 11.39 -37.57 -20.35
C PRO A 850 12.07 -36.52 -21.23
N GLU A 851 12.76 -35.54 -20.60
CA GLU A 851 13.68 -34.68 -21.34
C GLU A 851 14.79 -35.50 -21.99
N GLY A 852 15.15 -35.11 -23.22
CA GLY A 852 16.14 -35.83 -24.02
C GLY A 852 15.56 -36.92 -24.94
N ALA A 853 14.29 -37.32 -24.79
CA ALA A 853 13.61 -38.18 -25.77
C ALA A 853 13.53 -37.49 -27.13
N ASN A 854 13.50 -38.27 -28.23
CA ASN A 854 13.27 -37.69 -29.56
C ASN A 854 11.80 -37.44 -29.81
N LEU A 855 11.47 -36.24 -30.26
CA LEU A 855 10.11 -35.83 -30.66
C LEU A 855 10.04 -35.63 -32.16
N ILE A 856 8.96 -36.15 -32.78
CA ILE A 856 8.62 -35.92 -34.21
C ILE A 856 7.25 -35.30 -34.25
N PHE A 857 7.15 -34.04 -34.68
CA PHE A 857 5.88 -33.42 -34.96
C PHE A 857 5.46 -33.74 -36.39
N ASN A 858 4.18 -34.03 -36.61
CA ASN A 858 3.63 -34.44 -37.90
C ASN A 858 2.19 -33.90 -38.09
N ASN A 859 1.69 -33.91 -39.32
CA ASN A 859 0.38 -33.40 -39.66
C ASN A 859 -0.79 -34.39 -39.42
N ASN A 860 -0.61 -35.33 -38.49
CA ASN A 860 -1.59 -36.31 -38.03
C ASN A 860 -1.93 -37.43 -39.02
N ASN A 861 -1.42 -37.39 -40.27
CA ASN A 861 -1.69 -38.41 -41.31
C ASN A 861 -0.41 -38.89 -42.00
N GLY A 862 0.76 -38.50 -41.56
CA GLY A 862 2.03 -39.00 -42.12
C GLY A 862 2.46 -38.42 -43.45
N GLY A 863 1.71 -37.46 -44.03
CA GLY A 863 2.10 -36.77 -45.26
C GLY A 863 3.21 -35.75 -45.08
N TRP A 864 3.38 -35.26 -43.87
CA TRP A 864 4.43 -34.35 -43.46
C TRP A 864 4.89 -34.65 -42.02
N GLN A 865 6.16 -34.60 -41.82
CA GLN A 865 6.81 -34.66 -40.50
C GLN A 865 8.09 -33.81 -40.49
N MET A 866 8.41 -33.29 -39.30
CA MET A 866 9.70 -32.64 -39.15
C MET A 866 10.77 -33.65 -38.74
N SER A 867 12.06 -33.24 -38.84
CA SER A 867 13.18 -34.02 -38.28
C SER A 867 13.07 -34.10 -36.78
N ASP A 868 13.64 -35.15 -36.20
CA ASP A 868 13.69 -35.39 -34.77
C ASP A 868 14.29 -34.23 -34.02
N VAL A 869 13.66 -33.86 -32.91
CA VAL A 869 14.16 -32.87 -31.99
C VAL A 869 14.21 -33.44 -30.57
N SER A 870 15.21 -33.05 -29.80
CA SER A 870 15.32 -33.47 -28.38
C SER A 870 14.27 -32.78 -27.54
N CYS A 871 13.53 -33.56 -26.75
CA CYS A 871 12.49 -33.08 -25.84
C CYS A 871 13.09 -32.19 -24.74
N GLN A 872 12.57 -30.97 -24.65
CA GLN A 872 12.79 -30.07 -23.51
C GLN A 872 11.45 -29.45 -23.12
N TYR A 873 11.10 -29.46 -21.83
CA TYR A 873 9.82 -28.95 -21.40
C TYR A 873 9.75 -27.42 -21.53
N GLY A 874 8.58 -26.90 -21.88
CA GLY A 874 8.35 -25.48 -22.07
C GLY A 874 9.01 -24.87 -23.33
N VAL A 875 9.46 -25.67 -24.28
CA VAL A 875 10.11 -25.21 -25.52
C VAL A 875 9.10 -25.14 -26.66
N LEU A 876 9.20 -24.07 -27.46
CA LEU A 876 8.55 -23.94 -28.74
C LEU A 876 9.46 -24.45 -29.86
N TYR A 877 9.01 -25.45 -30.58
CA TYR A 877 9.68 -25.99 -31.78
C TYR A 877 9.05 -25.38 -33.04
N THR A 878 9.87 -25.09 -34.06
CA THR A 878 9.41 -24.58 -35.34
C THR A 878 9.72 -25.58 -36.45
N GLY A 879 8.87 -25.66 -37.45
CA GLY A 879 8.89 -26.70 -38.47
C GLY A 879 9.94 -26.55 -39.60
N SER A 880 10.94 -25.63 -39.48
CA SER A 880 11.96 -25.46 -40.51
C SER A 880 13.16 -26.38 -40.30
N ALA A 881 13.63 -27.05 -41.38
CA ALA A 881 14.82 -27.87 -41.36
C ALA A 881 16.12 -27.11 -40.97
N SER A 882 16.11 -25.81 -41.00
CA SER A 882 17.19 -24.93 -40.56
C SER A 882 17.22 -24.72 -39.05
N PHE A 883 16.25 -25.24 -38.30
CA PHE A 883 16.19 -25.03 -36.83
C PHE A 883 17.22 -25.88 -36.08
N ALA A 884 17.74 -26.94 -36.64
CA ALA A 884 18.89 -27.67 -36.08
C ALA A 884 20.17 -26.82 -35.99
N SER A 885 20.23 -25.68 -36.67
CA SER A 885 21.35 -24.72 -36.61
C SER A 885 21.01 -23.43 -35.90
N ALA A 886 19.74 -23.11 -35.65
CA ALA A 886 19.36 -21.99 -34.83
C ALA A 886 19.37 -22.44 -33.36
N LYS A 887 20.25 -21.87 -32.56
CA LYS A 887 20.38 -22.11 -31.13
C LYS A 887 19.01 -21.85 -30.47
N GLY A 888 18.37 -22.91 -30.02
CA GLY A 888 17.00 -22.86 -29.47
C GLY A 888 16.81 -21.80 -28.41
N MET A 889 15.79 -20.95 -28.57
CA MET A 889 15.32 -20.11 -27.49
C MET A 889 14.55 -21.00 -26.53
N THR A 890 15.10 -21.30 -25.38
CA THR A 890 14.32 -21.90 -24.30
C THR A 890 13.48 -20.78 -23.69
N LEU A 891 12.17 -20.83 -23.91
CA LEU A 891 11.21 -19.92 -23.33
C LEU A 891 10.80 -20.48 -21.97
N ASN A 892 11.49 -20.09 -20.90
CA ASN A 892 11.01 -20.35 -19.55
C ASN A 892 9.88 -19.37 -19.27
N LEU A 893 8.65 -19.89 -19.32
CA LEU A 893 7.42 -19.15 -18.95
C LEU A 893 7.05 -19.59 -17.54
N ASP A 894 7.08 -18.67 -16.59
CA ASP A 894 6.51 -18.90 -15.26
C ASP A 894 5.00 -18.65 -15.25
N VAL A 895 4.36 -19.26 -14.28
CA VAL A 895 2.96 -19.62 -14.06
C VAL A 895 1.94 -18.48 -14.22
N ASP A 896 2.34 -17.21 -14.19
CA ASP A 896 1.42 -16.08 -14.04
C ASP A 896 1.49 -15.03 -15.17
N GLY A 897 1.94 -15.43 -16.35
CA GLY A 897 2.04 -14.51 -17.50
C GLY A 897 3.22 -13.52 -17.40
N GLU A 898 4.04 -13.60 -16.38
CA GLU A 898 5.33 -12.93 -16.31
C GLU A 898 6.46 -13.89 -16.72
N ALA A 899 7.07 -13.59 -17.86
CA ALA A 899 8.19 -14.38 -18.34
C ALA A 899 9.45 -14.08 -17.51
N THR A 900 9.94 -15.06 -16.78
CA THR A 900 11.26 -14.99 -16.17
C THR A 900 12.32 -15.52 -17.11
N ALA A 901 13.23 -14.65 -17.51
CA ALA A 901 14.54 -14.82 -18.13
C ALA A 901 14.69 -15.78 -19.33
N ILE A 902 15.04 -15.19 -20.48
CA ILE A 902 15.66 -15.89 -21.61
C ILE A 902 17.09 -16.26 -21.20
N ASN A 903 17.35 -17.52 -20.94
CA ASN A 903 18.72 -18.02 -20.85
C ASN A 903 19.18 -18.50 -22.23
N SER A 904 20.03 -17.73 -22.90
CA SER A 904 20.81 -18.25 -24.01
C SER A 904 21.80 -19.30 -23.49
N VAL A 905 21.56 -20.55 -23.79
CA VAL A 905 22.56 -21.59 -23.52
C VAL A 905 23.68 -21.46 -24.53
N ASN A 906 24.64 -20.59 -24.25
CA ASN A 906 25.98 -20.78 -24.80
C ASN A 906 26.61 -21.95 -24.05
N ALA A 907 26.62 -23.15 -24.63
CA ALA A 907 27.42 -24.27 -24.18
C ALA A 907 28.91 -23.95 -24.41
N LYS A 908 29.49 -23.17 -23.49
CA LYS A 908 30.92 -23.33 -23.21
C LYS A 908 31.04 -24.47 -22.20
N THR A 909 31.67 -25.53 -22.60
CA THR A 909 32.20 -26.59 -21.75
C THR A 909 33.19 -25.96 -20.77
N GLU A 910 32.69 -25.48 -19.64
CA GLU A 910 33.52 -25.26 -18.44
C GLU A 910 33.33 -26.44 -17.50
N ASN A 911 34.43 -26.96 -16.99
CA ASN A 911 34.52 -28.05 -16.03
C ASN A 911 33.48 -27.86 -14.90
N ALA A 912 32.40 -28.63 -14.96
CA ALA A 912 31.32 -28.54 -14.00
C ALA A 912 31.78 -28.97 -12.62
N GLN A 913 31.91 -28.02 -11.71
CA GLN A 913 32.39 -28.24 -10.34
C GLN A 913 31.35 -29.00 -9.51
N TRP A 914 31.80 -29.95 -8.69
CA TRP A 914 30.95 -30.69 -7.76
C TRP A 914 30.96 -30.10 -6.36
N TYR A 915 29.82 -30.18 -5.67
CA TYR A 915 29.67 -29.78 -4.27
C TYR A 915 28.83 -30.82 -3.51
N THR A 916 29.09 -30.96 -2.23
CA THR A 916 28.20 -31.70 -1.31
C THR A 916 26.90 -30.92 -1.10
N LEU A 917 25.88 -31.54 -0.53
CA LEU A 917 24.63 -30.84 -0.15
C LEU A 917 24.85 -29.74 0.89
N SER A 918 25.94 -29.81 1.65
CA SER A 918 26.33 -28.77 2.62
C SER A 918 27.15 -27.64 1.97
N GLY A 919 27.29 -27.62 0.63
CA GLY A 919 27.99 -26.56 -0.11
C GLY A 919 29.52 -26.70 -0.15
N VAL A 920 30.11 -27.81 0.32
CA VAL A 920 31.54 -28.04 0.26
C VAL A 920 31.93 -28.46 -1.16
N LYS A 921 32.88 -27.75 -1.75
CA LYS A 921 33.42 -28.02 -3.08
C LYS A 921 34.25 -29.31 -3.05
N ILE A 922 33.98 -30.21 -3.99
CA ILE A 922 34.74 -31.48 -4.16
C ILE A 922 35.19 -31.66 -5.61
N SER A 923 36.21 -32.44 -5.86
CA SER A 923 36.73 -32.73 -7.22
C SER A 923 35.75 -33.60 -8.00
N GLN A 924 35.22 -34.65 -7.38
CA GLN A 924 34.11 -35.49 -7.83
C GLN A 924 33.59 -36.34 -6.65
N PRO A 925 32.36 -36.85 -6.72
CA PRO A 925 31.82 -37.74 -5.71
C PRO A 925 32.60 -39.07 -5.67
N THR A 926 32.98 -39.51 -4.48
CA THR A 926 33.67 -40.77 -4.22
C THR A 926 32.80 -41.81 -3.52
N GLN A 927 31.57 -41.44 -3.16
CA GLN A 927 30.57 -42.27 -2.50
C GLN A 927 29.20 -42.10 -3.16
N PRO A 928 28.35 -43.13 -3.18
CA PRO A 928 26.95 -42.94 -3.58
C PRO A 928 26.26 -41.89 -2.71
N GLY A 929 25.47 -40.99 -3.32
CA GLY A 929 24.83 -39.92 -2.61
C GLY A 929 24.25 -38.84 -3.52
N ILE A 930 23.66 -37.79 -2.90
CA ILE A 930 23.17 -36.63 -3.63
C ILE A 930 24.20 -35.50 -3.52
N TYR A 931 24.58 -34.96 -4.67
CA TYR A 931 25.55 -33.88 -4.81
C TYR A 931 25.00 -32.74 -5.64
N ILE A 932 25.66 -31.60 -5.65
CA ILE A 932 25.34 -30.47 -6.51
C ILE A 932 26.40 -30.34 -7.58
N ARG A 933 25.99 -30.32 -8.86
CA ARG A 933 26.89 -30.07 -10.01
C ARG A 933 26.21 -29.03 -10.89
N SER A 934 26.92 -27.97 -11.23
CA SER A 934 26.37 -26.84 -12.02
C SER A 934 25.04 -26.31 -11.46
N GLY A 935 24.93 -26.20 -10.12
CA GLY A 935 23.71 -25.71 -9.45
C GLY A 935 22.54 -26.69 -9.38
N ARG A 936 22.68 -27.94 -9.87
CA ARG A 936 21.62 -28.96 -9.86
C ARG A 936 21.97 -30.12 -8.92
N LYS A 937 20.99 -30.72 -8.28
CA LYS A 937 21.12 -31.92 -7.51
C LYS A 937 21.36 -33.13 -8.46
N VAL A 938 22.42 -33.86 -8.24
CA VAL A 938 22.79 -35.06 -9.01
C VAL A 938 22.90 -36.24 -8.06
N VAL A 939 22.20 -37.33 -8.36
CA VAL A 939 22.30 -38.58 -7.62
C VAL A 939 23.46 -39.40 -8.25
N VAL A 940 24.48 -39.68 -7.43
CA VAL A 940 25.57 -40.60 -7.78
C VAL A 940 25.23 -41.93 -7.12
N ARG A 941 25.14 -43.01 -7.89
CA ARG A 941 24.82 -44.37 -7.45
C ARG A 941 26.08 -45.20 -7.27
#